data_94c8db39da772975b2d5bf20eb51aa0c
#
_entry.id   94c8db39da772975b2d5bf20eb51aa0c
#
_cell.length_a   1.000
_cell.length_b   1.000
_cell.length_c   1.000
_cell.angle_alpha   90.00
_cell.angle_beta   90.00
_cell.angle_gamma   90.00
#
_symmetry.space_group_name_H-M   'P 1'
#
loop_
_entity.id
_entity.type
_entity.pdbx_description
1 polymer ?
#
loop_
_entity_poly.entity_id
_entity_poly.type
_entity_poly.pdbx_seq_one_letter_code
_entity_poly.pdbx_strand_id
1 'polypeptide(L)'
;MAKTAKYSINPEETPQSWHPGVTFRAILLGIILIPPNTYFIMANHLRYRSTLPTTMSLIYNVVVTLVVLTCLNFLVKRLLPRFSLRQGELLTIYVILSISSAIAGHDMMQTLVPVIPNGFWFATTENEWQQLFWRYLPSWMTLSDLSVLQDFYGGEASFYATRYLAAWWEPVLWWTIFLSVLIWVMICLDLLLRKQWIERERLTYPIVRLPIEMTHSDGRLFKNKMLWAGFAIAGGIDLINGIHAFFPTFPEIPVRKVDLGIYFTEKPWSAIGWTPVYILSFGVGLAFLMPLEMSFSLWFFYFFWKGERILGSAMGLQALPGFPYDGPQGVGAYLGIACFGLYGGRKHFYAMFRNLFGKRDANLPPEMRDTTDYRWPLAGLIGGVLFLFIFSSRAGMAIWMIALYFAIYYLLALGITRVRAEVGPPTHEMFSANPRQFILDSLGSRRIPPQSLTVLSLYFAFNRGYRAHPMPHTLEAFKLVEVADMRARRMVVALMCGVFFGILASFWAYLTVSYKTGANQWVVKGGYNMLRSWLYYPTETNIPAVTFMSIGFLFTGLLWWLRTRFPMFPFHPTGYAVASSTLTFGWLWFSVFFSWGIKYLILRFGGIRLYHRVLPLFLGLILGQFVVGGTWVLIRLIWGVSVYSFYR
;
A
#
# COMPACT_ATOMS: atom_id res chain seq x y z
N MET A 1 4.73 -1.54 36.96
CA MET A 1 3.27 -1.33 37.05
C MET A 1 2.93 0.03 36.45
N ALA A 2 2.65 0.11 35.16
CA ALA A 2 2.26 1.34 34.50
C ALA A 2 0.74 1.31 34.32
N LYS A 3 0.03 2.15 35.07
CA LYS A 3 -1.40 2.41 34.88
C LYS A 3 -1.61 2.99 33.50
N THR A 4 -2.21 2.22 32.60
CA THR A 4 -2.75 2.68 31.34
C THR A 4 -3.72 3.81 31.60
N ALA A 5 -3.39 5.02 31.14
CA ALA A 5 -4.32 6.12 31.12
C ALA A 5 -5.48 5.74 30.19
N LYS A 6 -6.60 5.31 30.77
CA LYS A 6 -7.90 5.28 30.11
C LYS A 6 -8.15 6.71 29.62
N TYR A 7 -8.39 6.89 28.33
CA TYR A 7 -9.13 8.03 27.85
C TYR A 7 -10.48 8.01 28.60
N SER A 8 -10.61 8.85 29.61
CA SER A 8 -11.87 9.06 30.30
C SER A 8 -12.80 9.82 29.33
N ILE A 9 -13.59 9.06 28.60
CA ILE A 9 -14.87 9.54 28.10
C ILE A 9 -15.68 9.79 29.39
N ASN A 10 -16.09 11.03 29.61
CA ASN A 10 -16.95 11.39 30.72
C ASN A 10 -18.19 10.47 30.70
N PRO A 11 -18.53 9.77 31.82
CA PRO A 11 -19.65 8.84 31.87
C PRO A 11 -21.03 9.49 31.85
N GLU A 12 -21.14 10.81 31.70
CA GLU A 12 -22.42 11.53 31.80
C GLU A 12 -22.98 12.02 30.45
N GLU A 13 -22.42 11.63 29.31
CA GLU A 13 -23.12 11.85 28.05
C GLU A 13 -24.18 10.76 27.86
N THR A 14 -25.46 11.15 27.99
CA THR A 14 -26.66 10.38 27.60
C THR A 14 -26.44 9.55 26.35
N PRO A 15 -27.00 8.32 26.23
CA PRO A 15 -26.79 7.47 25.07
C PRO A 15 -27.23 8.22 23.81
N GLN A 16 -26.24 8.70 23.06
CA GLN A 16 -26.47 9.34 21.77
C GLN A 16 -27.16 8.31 20.89
N SER A 17 -28.37 8.66 20.46
CA SER A 17 -29.15 7.90 19.49
C SER A 17 -28.22 7.44 18.36
N TRP A 18 -28.14 6.13 18.14
CA TRP A 18 -27.37 5.45 17.12
C TRP A 18 -27.57 6.09 15.74
N HIS A 19 -26.65 6.92 15.32
CA HIS A 19 -26.70 7.53 14.00
C HIS A 19 -25.81 6.73 13.07
N PRO A 20 -26.34 6.19 11.97
CA PRO A 20 -25.55 5.43 11.02
C PRO A 20 -24.49 6.33 10.41
N GLY A 21 -23.21 6.18 10.82
CA GLY A 21 -22.09 6.96 10.25
C GLY A 21 -21.89 6.68 8.76
N VAL A 22 -22.20 5.46 8.29
CA VAL A 22 -22.21 5.11 6.87
C VAL A 22 -23.62 5.31 6.31
N THR A 23 -23.83 6.43 5.62
CA THR A 23 -25.09 6.79 4.99
C THR A 23 -25.03 6.62 3.48
N PHE A 24 -26.20 6.48 2.83
CA PHE A 24 -26.30 6.45 1.37
C PHE A 24 -25.72 7.72 0.72
N ARG A 25 -25.95 8.87 1.34
CA ARG A 25 -25.40 10.17 0.91
C ARG A 25 -23.88 10.16 0.88
N ALA A 26 -23.22 9.64 1.91
CA ALA A 26 -21.77 9.55 1.98
C ALA A 26 -21.20 8.59 0.91
N ILE A 27 -21.86 7.45 0.69
CA ILE A 27 -21.48 6.51 -0.37
C ILE A 27 -21.62 7.16 -1.75
N LEU A 28 -22.74 7.82 -2.02
CA LEU A 28 -22.98 8.51 -3.29
C LEU A 28 -21.93 9.60 -3.56
N LEU A 29 -21.65 10.45 -2.57
CA LEU A 29 -20.61 11.48 -2.69
C LEU A 29 -19.23 10.86 -2.91
N GLY A 30 -18.91 9.77 -2.21
CA GLY A 30 -17.68 9.03 -2.41
C GLY A 30 -17.57 8.52 -3.85
N ILE A 31 -18.62 7.91 -4.39
CA ILE A 31 -18.65 7.40 -5.78
C ILE A 31 -18.48 8.54 -6.80
N ILE A 32 -19.16 9.68 -6.61
CA ILE A 32 -19.03 10.87 -7.49
C ILE A 32 -17.60 11.40 -7.51
N LEU A 33 -16.88 11.32 -6.39
CA LEU A 33 -15.49 11.79 -6.29
C LEU A 33 -14.46 10.80 -6.82
N ILE A 34 -14.81 9.52 -7.08
CA ILE A 34 -13.88 8.53 -7.63
C ILE A 34 -13.34 8.94 -9.02
N PRO A 35 -14.15 9.28 -10.04
CA PRO A 35 -13.62 9.60 -11.37
C PRO A 35 -12.60 10.74 -11.40
N PRO A 36 -12.83 11.93 -10.81
CA PRO A 36 -11.81 12.98 -10.79
C PRO A 36 -10.57 12.60 -10.01
N ASN A 37 -10.71 11.83 -8.92
CA ASN A 37 -9.59 11.34 -8.12
C ASN A 37 -8.72 10.34 -8.91
N THR A 38 -9.32 9.37 -9.58
CA THR A 38 -8.59 8.39 -10.39
C THR A 38 -7.98 9.02 -11.64
N TYR A 39 -8.68 9.96 -12.27
CA TYR A 39 -8.13 10.71 -13.40
C TYR A 39 -6.88 11.50 -13.01
N PHE A 40 -6.90 12.17 -11.85
CA PHE A 40 -5.72 12.85 -11.30
C PHE A 40 -4.54 11.89 -11.13
N ILE A 41 -4.76 10.71 -10.55
CA ILE A 41 -3.71 9.70 -10.33
C ILE A 41 -3.15 9.20 -11.66
N MET A 42 -4.01 8.84 -12.62
CA MET A 42 -3.60 8.26 -13.90
C MET A 42 -2.91 9.29 -14.80
N ALA A 43 -3.45 10.50 -14.90
CA ALA A 43 -2.86 11.55 -15.70
C ALA A 43 -1.49 11.99 -15.14
N ASN A 44 -1.33 12.07 -13.81
CA ASN A 44 -0.03 12.35 -13.19
C ASN A 44 1.00 11.24 -13.49
N HIS A 45 0.59 9.98 -13.43
CA HIS A 45 1.46 8.85 -13.72
C HIS A 45 1.89 8.76 -15.18
N LEU A 46 0.91 8.87 -16.10
CA LEU A 46 1.15 8.65 -17.53
C LEU A 46 1.84 9.81 -18.22
N ARG A 47 1.46 11.05 -17.88
CA ARG A 47 1.96 12.26 -18.58
C ARG A 47 3.21 12.84 -17.94
N TYR A 48 3.30 12.88 -16.62
CA TYR A 48 4.29 13.73 -15.96
C TYR A 48 5.25 13.01 -15.02
N ARG A 49 4.89 11.83 -14.53
CA ARG A 49 5.67 11.05 -13.55
C ARG A 49 6.20 11.91 -12.39
N SER A 50 5.36 12.83 -11.93
CA SER A 50 5.62 13.68 -10.79
C SER A 50 5.47 12.88 -9.48
N THR A 51 5.29 13.55 -8.34
CA THR A 51 5.02 12.86 -7.06
C THR A 51 3.85 11.91 -7.19
N LEU A 52 4.12 10.60 -7.09
CA LEU A 52 3.09 9.56 -7.22
C LEU A 52 2.31 9.41 -5.92
N PRO A 53 0.98 9.65 -5.90
CA PRO A 53 0.20 9.64 -4.66
C PRO A 53 0.21 8.30 -3.95
N THR A 54 0.22 7.21 -4.71
CA THR A 54 0.02 5.85 -4.24
C THR A 54 1.31 5.14 -3.81
N THR A 55 2.44 5.86 -3.77
CA THR A 55 3.70 5.35 -3.22
C THR A 55 3.85 5.63 -1.72
N MET A 56 2.94 6.42 -1.14
CA MET A 56 2.93 6.77 0.28
C MET A 56 1.86 5.96 1.01
N SER A 57 2.14 5.60 2.26
CA SER A 57 1.15 4.89 3.08
C SER A 57 -0.11 5.71 3.34
N LEU A 58 0.03 7.01 3.53
CA LEU A 58 -1.08 7.96 3.59
C LEU A 58 -1.18 8.67 2.24
N ILE A 59 -2.23 8.39 1.48
CA ILE A 59 -2.38 8.85 0.10
C ILE A 59 -2.70 10.35 0.08
N TYR A 60 -1.74 11.19 -0.37
CA TYR A 60 -1.83 12.64 -0.20
C TYR A 60 -3.03 13.29 -0.89
N ASN A 61 -3.40 12.85 -2.11
CA ASN A 61 -4.56 13.42 -2.82
C ASN A 61 -5.88 13.15 -2.09
N VAL A 62 -6.02 12.00 -1.41
CA VAL A 62 -7.18 11.69 -0.56
C VAL A 62 -7.21 12.59 0.67
N VAL A 63 -6.04 12.83 1.30
CA VAL A 63 -5.93 13.75 2.44
C VAL A 63 -6.27 15.18 2.02
N VAL A 64 -5.75 15.65 0.89
CA VAL A 64 -6.08 16.99 0.35
C VAL A 64 -7.58 17.10 0.07
N THR A 65 -8.17 16.09 -0.56
CA THR A 65 -9.65 16.06 -0.78
C THR A 65 -10.40 16.11 0.54
N LEU A 66 -9.94 15.38 1.58
CA LEU A 66 -10.56 15.41 2.90
C LEU A 66 -10.40 16.79 3.56
N VAL A 67 -9.26 17.49 3.41
CA VAL A 67 -9.09 18.89 3.87
C VAL A 67 -10.15 19.78 3.22
N VAL A 68 -10.25 19.73 1.89
CA VAL A 68 -11.23 20.55 1.12
C VAL A 68 -12.66 20.24 1.58
N LEU A 69 -13.04 18.96 1.67
CA LEU A 69 -14.36 18.55 2.13
C LEU A 69 -14.65 19.02 3.57
N THR A 70 -13.67 18.95 4.46
CA THR A 70 -13.82 19.39 5.84
C THR A 70 -13.99 20.91 5.92
N CYS A 71 -13.21 21.67 5.17
CA CYS A 71 -13.34 23.13 5.08
C CYS A 71 -14.71 23.53 4.51
N LEU A 72 -15.12 22.89 3.41
CA LEU A 72 -16.46 23.11 2.84
C LEU A 72 -17.58 22.74 3.82
N ASN A 73 -17.40 21.64 4.56
CA ASN A 73 -18.37 21.19 5.56
C ASN A 73 -18.50 22.17 6.72
N PHE A 74 -17.42 22.85 7.14
CA PHE A 74 -17.52 23.93 8.13
C PHE A 74 -18.34 25.11 7.60
N LEU A 75 -18.17 25.46 6.33
CA LEU A 75 -18.97 26.50 5.69
C LEU A 75 -20.45 26.08 5.58
N VAL A 76 -20.70 24.86 5.10
CA VAL A 76 -22.05 24.28 5.00
C VAL A 76 -22.72 24.21 6.38
N LYS A 77 -22.00 23.80 7.43
CA LYS A 77 -22.51 23.74 8.79
C LYS A 77 -22.97 25.13 9.29
N ARG A 78 -22.32 26.20 8.82
CA ARG A 78 -22.66 27.57 9.17
C ARG A 78 -23.86 28.13 8.38
N LEU A 79 -23.92 27.80 7.08
CA LEU A 79 -24.93 28.35 6.15
C LEU A 79 -26.18 27.47 6.04
N LEU A 80 -26.00 26.16 5.99
CA LEU A 80 -27.01 25.13 5.73
C LEU A 80 -26.85 23.93 6.65
N PRO A 81 -27.08 24.05 7.98
CA PRO A 81 -26.75 23.02 8.98
C PRO A 81 -27.32 21.62 8.68
N ARG A 82 -28.51 21.58 8.03
CA ARG A 82 -29.19 20.31 7.66
C ARG A 82 -28.41 19.45 6.64
N PHE A 83 -27.57 20.08 5.82
CA PHE A 83 -26.77 19.42 4.79
C PHE A 83 -25.36 19.09 5.25
N SER A 84 -24.94 19.51 6.46
CA SER A 84 -23.60 19.23 6.98
C SER A 84 -23.34 17.73 7.10
N LEU A 85 -22.12 17.34 6.75
CA LEU A 85 -21.65 15.96 6.88
C LEU A 85 -21.17 15.70 8.32
N ARG A 86 -21.51 14.52 8.83
CA ARG A 86 -21.02 14.04 10.13
C ARG A 86 -19.63 13.43 9.98
N GLN A 87 -18.92 13.25 11.09
CA GLN A 87 -17.59 12.63 11.10
C GLN A 87 -17.59 11.26 10.39
N GLY A 88 -18.52 10.38 10.70
CA GLY A 88 -18.62 9.07 10.07
C GLY A 88 -18.86 9.14 8.55
N GLU A 89 -19.57 10.17 8.05
CA GLU A 89 -19.79 10.38 6.61
C GLU A 89 -18.50 10.83 5.92
N LEU A 90 -17.76 11.78 6.49
CA LEU A 90 -16.45 12.22 5.98
C LEU A 90 -15.44 11.07 5.97
N LEU A 91 -15.39 10.25 7.03
CA LEU A 91 -14.55 9.07 7.11
C LEU A 91 -14.98 7.99 6.10
N THR A 92 -16.28 7.85 5.81
CA THR A 92 -16.76 6.93 4.76
C THR A 92 -16.29 7.37 3.38
N ILE A 93 -16.37 8.67 3.06
CA ILE A 93 -15.85 9.22 1.80
C ILE A 93 -14.33 9.03 1.72
N TYR A 94 -13.60 9.30 2.81
CA TYR A 94 -12.15 9.04 2.91
C TYR A 94 -11.81 7.58 2.60
N VAL A 95 -12.54 6.62 3.16
CA VAL A 95 -12.33 5.18 2.93
C VAL A 95 -12.56 4.82 1.46
N ILE A 96 -13.68 5.28 0.86
CA ILE A 96 -13.99 5.03 -0.56
C ILE A 96 -12.89 5.57 -1.46
N LEU A 97 -12.42 6.79 -1.21
CA LEU A 97 -11.35 7.40 -1.99
C LEU A 97 -10.00 6.73 -1.75
N SER A 98 -9.70 6.27 -0.53
CA SER A 98 -8.46 5.56 -0.22
C SER A 98 -8.39 4.22 -0.94
N ILE A 99 -9.45 3.42 -0.91
CA ILE A 99 -9.48 2.12 -1.59
C ILE A 99 -9.45 2.28 -3.12
N SER A 100 -10.20 3.24 -3.68
CA SER A 100 -10.17 3.51 -5.12
C SER A 100 -8.82 4.03 -5.60
N SER A 101 -8.14 4.85 -4.78
CA SER A 101 -6.77 5.33 -5.07
C SER A 101 -5.75 4.19 -4.99
N ALA A 102 -5.88 3.29 -4.01
CA ALA A 102 -5.01 2.11 -3.91
C ALA A 102 -5.14 1.23 -5.16
N ILE A 103 -6.36 1.01 -5.66
CA ILE A 103 -6.63 0.28 -6.90
C ILE A 103 -6.04 1.00 -8.11
N ALA A 104 -6.22 2.31 -8.21
CA ALA A 104 -5.62 3.14 -9.26
C ALA A 104 -4.08 3.24 -9.16
N GLY A 105 -3.48 2.60 -8.16
CA GLY A 105 -2.06 2.71 -7.83
C GLY A 105 -1.10 2.04 -8.80
N HIS A 106 0.18 2.35 -8.58
CA HIS A 106 1.29 1.90 -9.42
C HIS A 106 1.42 0.37 -9.51
N ASP A 107 1.15 -0.32 -8.41
CA ASP A 107 1.29 -1.78 -8.33
C ASP A 107 -0.04 -2.53 -8.60
N MET A 108 -1.06 -1.85 -9.11
CA MET A 108 -2.34 -2.42 -9.50
C MET A 108 -2.71 -2.00 -10.94
N MET A 109 -3.64 -1.08 -11.11
CA MET A 109 -4.19 -0.74 -12.43
C MET A 109 -3.19 -0.06 -13.37
N GLN A 110 -2.25 0.74 -12.85
CA GLN A 110 -1.21 1.36 -13.69
C GLN A 110 -0.25 0.33 -14.32
N THR A 111 -0.19 -0.86 -13.76
CA THR A 111 0.60 -1.97 -14.31
C THR A 111 -0.29 -2.97 -15.04
N LEU A 112 -1.51 -3.23 -14.56
CA LEU A 112 -2.42 -4.22 -15.16
C LEU A 112 -2.86 -3.81 -16.56
N VAL A 113 -3.34 -2.57 -16.72
CA VAL A 113 -3.89 -2.14 -18.03
C VAL A 113 -2.90 -2.29 -19.17
N PRO A 114 -1.63 -1.84 -19.05
CA PRO A 114 -0.66 -2.05 -20.12
C PRO A 114 -0.19 -3.50 -20.29
N VAL A 115 -0.36 -4.40 -19.30
CA VAL A 115 -0.03 -5.83 -19.47
C VAL A 115 -0.98 -6.50 -20.45
N ILE A 116 -2.24 -6.08 -20.51
CA ILE A 116 -3.29 -6.67 -21.33
C ILE A 116 -2.88 -6.74 -22.82
N PRO A 117 -2.44 -5.66 -23.49
CA PRO A 117 -2.02 -5.67 -24.88
C PRO A 117 -0.53 -5.95 -25.11
N ASN A 118 0.31 -5.89 -24.08
CA ASN A 118 1.77 -5.83 -24.21
C ASN A 118 2.38 -7.01 -24.96
N GLY A 119 1.89 -8.24 -24.70
CA GLY A 119 2.39 -9.45 -25.32
C GLY A 119 2.18 -9.51 -26.85
N PHE A 120 1.22 -8.74 -27.36
CA PHE A 120 0.93 -8.66 -28.80
C PHE A 120 1.64 -7.49 -29.48
N TRP A 121 1.60 -6.31 -28.87
CA TRP A 121 2.18 -5.09 -29.44
C TRP A 121 3.71 -5.13 -29.56
N PHE A 122 4.40 -5.68 -28.57
CA PHE A 122 5.86 -5.74 -28.57
C PHE A 122 6.44 -7.03 -29.11
N ALA A 123 5.63 -7.90 -29.71
CA ALA A 123 6.11 -9.08 -30.40
C ALA A 123 6.87 -8.67 -31.66
N THR A 124 8.07 -9.21 -31.84
CA THR A 124 8.93 -9.02 -33.02
C THR A 124 9.47 -10.36 -33.49
N THR A 125 9.98 -10.42 -34.70
CA THR A 125 10.67 -11.63 -35.22
C THR A 125 11.88 -12.01 -34.35
N GLU A 126 12.55 -11.03 -33.73
CA GLU A 126 13.75 -11.26 -32.91
C GLU A 126 13.42 -11.81 -31.51
N ASN A 127 12.28 -11.42 -30.94
CA ASN A 127 11.89 -11.88 -29.60
C ASN A 127 11.02 -13.15 -29.62
N GLU A 128 10.52 -13.53 -30.79
CA GLU A 128 9.77 -14.76 -31.05
C GLU A 128 8.56 -15.00 -30.12
N TRP A 129 7.99 -13.92 -29.56
CA TRP A 129 6.89 -14.01 -28.60
C TRP A 129 5.66 -14.70 -29.20
N GLN A 130 5.41 -14.48 -30.51
CA GLN A 130 4.29 -15.09 -31.22
C GLN A 130 4.36 -16.62 -31.17
N GLN A 131 5.52 -17.20 -31.45
CA GLN A 131 5.74 -18.64 -31.48
C GLN A 131 5.77 -19.23 -30.06
N LEU A 132 6.37 -18.47 -29.11
CA LEU A 132 6.63 -18.96 -27.77
C LEU A 132 5.37 -19.06 -26.90
N PHE A 133 4.53 -18.01 -26.86
CA PHE A 133 3.48 -17.98 -25.84
C PHE A 133 2.11 -17.42 -26.29
N TRP A 134 1.93 -16.87 -27.51
CA TRP A 134 0.61 -16.35 -27.90
C TRP A 134 -0.50 -17.39 -27.77
N ARG A 135 -0.22 -18.65 -28.12
CA ARG A 135 -1.17 -19.76 -27.98
C ARG A 135 -1.67 -20.00 -26.55
N TYR A 136 -0.96 -19.48 -25.56
CA TYR A 136 -1.29 -19.62 -24.14
C TYR A 136 -1.94 -18.37 -23.54
N LEU A 137 -2.01 -17.27 -24.28
CA LEU A 137 -2.67 -16.03 -23.83
C LEU A 137 -4.19 -16.17 -23.99
N PRO A 138 -4.98 -16.06 -22.90
CA PRO A 138 -6.44 -16.14 -22.98
C PRO A 138 -7.02 -14.91 -23.72
N SER A 139 -7.75 -15.13 -24.82
CA SER A 139 -8.32 -14.06 -25.66
C SER A 139 -9.25 -13.13 -24.88
N TRP A 140 -10.01 -13.69 -23.95
CA TRP A 140 -10.97 -12.95 -23.12
C TRP A 140 -10.32 -12.05 -22.05
N MET A 141 -9.03 -12.23 -21.75
CA MET A 141 -8.25 -11.40 -20.79
C MET A 141 -7.31 -10.43 -21.47
N THR A 142 -7.09 -10.54 -22.76
CA THR A 142 -6.05 -9.82 -23.51
C THR A 142 -6.62 -9.12 -24.72
N LEU A 143 -5.86 -8.19 -25.31
CA LEU A 143 -6.24 -7.45 -26.50
C LEU A 143 -5.17 -7.62 -27.58
N SER A 144 -5.55 -8.22 -28.70
CA SER A 144 -4.64 -8.61 -29.79
C SER A 144 -4.81 -7.80 -31.09
N ASP A 145 -5.85 -6.96 -31.20
CA ASP A 145 -6.12 -6.16 -32.40
C ASP A 145 -5.07 -5.05 -32.57
N LEU A 146 -4.13 -5.25 -33.48
CA LEU A 146 -3.03 -4.31 -33.74
C LEU A 146 -3.51 -2.93 -34.20
N SER A 147 -4.66 -2.83 -34.88
CA SER A 147 -5.20 -1.55 -35.32
C SER A 147 -5.68 -0.69 -34.15
N VAL A 148 -6.26 -1.32 -33.14
CA VAL A 148 -6.67 -0.69 -31.88
C VAL A 148 -5.44 -0.33 -31.02
N LEU A 149 -4.41 -1.20 -31.04
CA LEU A 149 -3.19 -1.02 -30.28
C LEU A 149 -2.29 0.09 -30.82
N GLN A 150 -2.29 0.30 -32.16
CA GLN A 150 -1.55 1.39 -32.77
C GLN A 150 -1.96 2.74 -32.18
N ASP A 151 -3.27 2.98 -32.07
CA ASP A 151 -3.79 4.23 -31.52
C ASP A 151 -3.62 4.30 -30.00
N PHE A 152 -3.69 3.15 -29.31
CA PHE A 152 -3.45 3.09 -27.85
C PHE A 152 -2.01 3.48 -27.48
N TYR A 153 -1.03 3.01 -28.24
CA TYR A 153 0.39 3.31 -27.99
C TYR A 153 0.86 4.59 -28.69
N GLY A 154 0.26 4.94 -29.84
CA GLY A 154 0.58 6.16 -30.59
C GLY A 154 0.01 7.43 -29.96
N GLY A 155 -1.19 7.34 -29.40
CA GLY A 155 -1.94 8.51 -28.91
C GLY A 155 -2.68 9.24 -30.01
N GLU A 156 -3.05 10.51 -29.74
CA GLU A 156 -3.77 11.42 -30.66
C GLU A 156 -5.16 10.92 -31.10
N ALA A 157 -5.72 9.96 -30.38
CA ALA A 157 -7.04 9.36 -30.61
C ALA A 157 -8.01 9.60 -29.45
N SER A 158 -9.30 9.44 -29.73
CA SER A 158 -10.33 9.52 -28.68
C SER A 158 -10.80 8.13 -28.28
N PHE A 159 -10.63 7.79 -27.00
CA PHE A 159 -11.11 6.51 -26.44
C PHE A 159 -12.61 6.24 -26.68
N TYR A 160 -13.40 7.29 -26.88
CA TYR A 160 -14.86 7.18 -27.03
C TYR A 160 -15.32 6.67 -28.40
N ALA A 161 -14.43 6.37 -29.33
CA ALA A 161 -14.81 5.72 -30.58
C ALA A 161 -15.32 4.29 -30.34
N THR A 162 -16.41 3.92 -30.98
CA THR A 162 -17.10 2.64 -30.76
C THR A 162 -16.19 1.42 -30.95
N ARG A 163 -15.24 1.49 -31.90
CA ARG A 163 -14.24 0.42 -32.14
C ARG A 163 -13.36 0.14 -30.90
N TYR A 164 -12.95 1.18 -30.16
CA TYR A 164 -12.10 1.00 -28.97
C TYR A 164 -12.92 0.50 -27.79
N LEU A 165 -14.11 1.07 -27.58
CA LEU A 165 -15.02 0.60 -26.54
C LEU A 165 -15.39 -0.88 -26.73
N ALA A 166 -15.68 -1.29 -27.95
CA ALA A 166 -15.98 -2.69 -28.27
C ALA A 166 -14.78 -3.62 -28.05
N ALA A 167 -13.56 -3.19 -28.42
CA ALA A 167 -12.36 -4.00 -28.25
C ALA A 167 -11.96 -4.18 -26.77
N TRP A 168 -12.11 -3.13 -25.94
CA TRP A 168 -11.76 -3.19 -24.54
C TRP A 168 -12.85 -3.78 -23.64
N TRP A 169 -14.09 -3.94 -24.13
CA TRP A 169 -15.23 -4.37 -23.31
C TRP A 169 -14.98 -5.71 -22.60
N GLU A 170 -14.55 -6.72 -23.34
CA GLU A 170 -14.38 -8.07 -22.79
C GLU A 170 -13.24 -8.14 -21.77
N PRO A 171 -12.01 -7.66 -22.04
CA PRO A 171 -10.95 -7.61 -21.03
C PRO A 171 -11.35 -6.79 -19.79
N VAL A 172 -11.96 -5.62 -19.95
CA VAL A 172 -12.40 -4.77 -18.83
C VAL A 172 -13.41 -5.49 -17.95
N LEU A 173 -14.38 -6.18 -18.53
CA LEU A 173 -15.39 -6.94 -17.79
C LEU A 173 -14.74 -8.02 -16.92
N TRP A 174 -13.94 -8.89 -17.53
CA TRP A 174 -13.35 -10.02 -16.84
C TRP A 174 -12.34 -9.60 -15.76
N TRP A 175 -11.51 -8.61 -16.05
CA TRP A 175 -10.59 -8.07 -15.05
C TRP A 175 -11.32 -7.33 -13.93
N THR A 176 -12.44 -6.65 -14.22
CA THR A 176 -13.26 -6.02 -13.15
C THR A 176 -13.84 -7.06 -12.20
N ILE A 177 -14.37 -8.16 -12.74
CA ILE A 177 -14.89 -9.26 -11.93
C ILE A 177 -13.76 -9.89 -11.09
N PHE A 178 -12.64 -10.22 -11.74
CA PHE A 178 -11.48 -10.83 -11.06
C PHE A 178 -10.96 -9.96 -9.90
N LEU A 179 -10.71 -8.68 -10.15
CA LEU A 179 -10.22 -7.75 -9.14
C LEU A 179 -11.22 -7.53 -8.00
N SER A 180 -12.50 -7.44 -8.34
CA SER A 180 -13.56 -7.30 -7.33
C SER A 180 -13.57 -8.50 -6.39
N VAL A 181 -13.44 -9.72 -6.91
CA VAL A 181 -13.38 -10.94 -6.11
C VAL A 181 -12.05 -11.05 -5.35
N LEU A 182 -10.92 -10.68 -5.99
CA LEU A 182 -9.61 -10.68 -5.33
C LEU A 182 -9.62 -9.81 -4.07
N ILE A 183 -10.19 -8.60 -4.17
CA ILE A 183 -10.28 -7.66 -3.04
C ILE A 183 -11.40 -8.07 -2.07
N TRP A 184 -12.49 -8.68 -2.54
CA TRP A 184 -13.51 -9.26 -1.69
C TRP A 184 -12.93 -10.30 -0.71
N VAL A 185 -12.05 -11.19 -1.18
CA VAL A 185 -11.34 -12.16 -0.35
C VAL A 185 -10.51 -11.45 0.72
N MET A 186 -9.82 -10.33 0.39
CA MET A 186 -9.09 -9.50 1.37
C MET A 186 -10.01 -8.92 2.44
N ILE A 187 -11.16 -8.36 2.04
CA ILE A 187 -12.17 -7.83 2.96
C ILE A 187 -12.67 -8.92 3.91
N CYS A 188 -12.94 -10.12 3.38
CA CYS A 188 -13.35 -11.26 4.20
C CYS A 188 -12.28 -11.68 5.21
N LEU A 189 -11.00 -11.73 4.79
CA LEU A 189 -9.87 -12.01 5.69
C LEU A 189 -9.76 -10.94 6.79
N ASP A 190 -9.84 -9.66 6.45
CA ASP A 190 -9.80 -8.57 7.42
C ASP A 190 -10.96 -8.61 8.41
N LEU A 191 -12.15 -9.00 7.99
CA LEU A 191 -13.29 -9.18 8.86
C LEU A 191 -13.09 -10.32 9.88
N LEU A 192 -12.42 -11.41 9.47
CA LEU A 192 -12.08 -12.51 10.37
C LEU A 192 -10.98 -12.12 11.36
N LEU A 193 -10.05 -11.22 10.95
CA LEU A 193 -8.90 -10.79 11.74
C LEU A 193 -9.19 -9.59 12.62
N ARG A 194 -10.15 -8.72 12.27
CA ARG A 194 -10.37 -7.40 12.90
C ARG A 194 -10.47 -7.48 14.43
N LYS A 195 -11.27 -8.43 14.97
CA LYS A 195 -11.43 -8.57 16.44
C LYS A 195 -10.11 -8.93 17.11
N GLN A 196 -9.29 -9.76 16.48
CA GLN A 196 -7.98 -10.12 17.01
C GLN A 196 -7.03 -8.90 17.02
N TRP A 197 -6.88 -8.21 15.89
CA TRP A 197 -5.87 -7.17 15.71
C TRP A 197 -6.30 -5.80 16.27
N ILE A 198 -7.60 -5.47 16.19
CA ILE A 198 -8.09 -4.16 16.64
C ILE A 198 -8.44 -4.19 18.14
N GLU A 199 -9.21 -5.18 18.59
CA GLU A 199 -9.76 -5.20 19.94
C GLU A 199 -8.84 -5.88 20.96
N ARG A 200 -8.17 -7.01 20.58
CA ARG A 200 -7.34 -7.80 21.50
C ARG A 200 -5.88 -7.41 21.51
N GLU A 201 -5.22 -7.47 20.36
CA GLU A 201 -3.82 -7.05 20.22
C GLU A 201 -3.67 -5.52 20.29
N ARG A 202 -4.74 -4.78 19.95
CA ARG A 202 -4.81 -3.32 20.00
C ARG A 202 -3.65 -2.68 19.24
N LEU A 203 -3.45 -3.10 17.99
CA LEU A 203 -2.42 -2.52 17.13
C LEU A 203 -2.60 -0.99 17.04
N THR A 204 -1.53 -0.28 16.80
CA THR A 204 -1.47 1.19 16.99
C THR A 204 -2.18 2.01 15.93
N TYR A 205 -2.28 1.52 14.70
CA TYR A 205 -2.88 2.20 13.53
C TYR A 205 -2.48 3.67 13.39
N PRO A 206 -1.18 4.03 13.29
CA PRO A 206 -0.76 5.43 13.35
C PRO A 206 -1.32 6.27 12.20
N ILE A 207 -1.51 5.68 11.02
CA ILE A 207 -1.94 6.36 9.78
C ILE A 207 -3.36 6.93 9.92
N VAL A 208 -4.28 6.20 10.57
CA VAL A 208 -5.69 6.65 10.69
C VAL A 208 -5.88 7.84 11.62
N ARG A 209 -4.85 8.19 12.39
CA ARG A 209 -4.93 9.29 13.37
C ARG A 209 -5.21 10.64 12.72
N LEU A 210 -4.53 10.94 11.61
CA LEU A 210 -4.74 12.21 10.91
C LEU A 210 -6.17 12.38 10.37
N PRO A 211 -6.76 11.43 9.63
CA PRO A 211 -8.15 11.52 9.19
C PRO A 211 -9.15 11.67 10.35
N ILE A 212 -8.93 10.97 11.47
CA ILE A 212 -9.81 11.08 12.65
C ILE A 212 -9.77 12.50 13.22
N GLU A 213 -8.56 13.04 13.45
CA GLU A 213 -8.41 14.38 14.03
C GLU A 213 -8.93 15.49 13.07
N MET A 214 -8.76 15.31 11.75
CA MET A 214 -9.27 16.26 10.75
C MET A 214 -10.80 16.35 10.71
N THR A 215 -11.47 15.21 10.89
CA THR A 215 -12.93 15.10 10.75
C THR A 215 -13.68 15.33 12.06
N HIS A 216 -12.97 15.60 13.15
CA HIS A 216 -13.60 15.84 14.46
C HIS A 216 -14.57 17.04 14.40
N SER A 217 -15.77 16.87 14.95
CA SER A 217 -16.89 17.83 14.85
C SER A 217 -16.56 19.23 15.36
N ASP A 218 -15.66 19.36 16.34
CA ASP A 218 -15.28 20.63 16.99
C ASP A 218 -14.23 21.41 16.20
N GLY A 219 -13.62 20.81 15.17
CA GLY A 219 -12.54 21.41 14.40
C GLY A 219 -11.31 21.76 15.25
N ARG A 220 -11.12 21.08 16.40
CA ARG A 220 -10.05 21.36 17.37
C ARG A 220 -8.65 21.34 16.75
N LEU A 221 -8.42 20.45 15.78
CA LEU A 221 -7.14 20.35 15.09
C LEU A 221 -6.80 21.66 14.37
N PHE A 222 -7.73 22.22 13.60
CA PHE A 222 -7.52 23.44 12.82
C PHE A 222 -7.47 24.73 13.68
N LYS A 223 -7.91 24.67 14.93
CA LYS A 223 -7.78 25.77 15.89
C LYS A 223 -6.41 25.78 16.59
N ASN A 224 -5.61 24.73 16.44
CA ASN A 224 -4.34 24.57 17.15
C ASN A 224 -3.20 25.31 16.46
N LYS A 225 -2.56 26.26 17.13
CA LYS A 225 -1.42 27.05 16.59
C LYS A 225 -0.23 26.19 16.19
N MET A 226 0.03 25.07 16.91
CA MET A 226 1.14 24.15 16.60
C MET A 226 0.92 23.44 15.26
N LEU A 227 -0.35 23.14 14.90
CA LEU A 227 -0.65 22.60 13.56
C LEU A 227 -0.19 23.56 12.46
N TRP A 228 -0.57 24.84 12.60
CA TRP A 228 -0.24 25.85 11.59
C TRP A 228 1.25 26.17 11.55
N ALA A 229 1.96 26.06 12.69
CA ALA A 229 3.42 26.15 12.69
C ALA A 229 4.06 25.01 11.88
N GLY A 230 3.64 23.76 12.09
CA GLY A 230 4.10 22.62 11.28
C GLY A 230 3.71 22.74 9.81
N PHE A 231 2.48 23.20 9.53
CA PHE A 231 2.01 23.46 8.16
C PHE A 231 2.86 24.52 7.46
N ALA A 232 3.17 25.62 8.14
CA ALA A 232 3.99 26.70 7.59
C ALA A 232 5.44 26.26 7.32
N ILE A 233 6.02 25.43 8.19
CA ILE A 233 7.38 24.88 7.98
C ILE A 233 7.40 24.01 6.72
N ALA A 234 6.57 22.99 6.64
CA ALA A 234 6.59 22.05 5.52
C ALA A 234 6.08 22.69 4.22
N GLY A 235 4.97 23.42 4.30
CA GLY A 235 4.41 24.14 3.15
C GLY A 235 5.32 25.25 2.67
N GLY A 236 6.02 25.95 3.56
CA GLY A 236 7.01 26.96 3.21
C GLY A 236 8.20 26.39 2.45
N ILE A 237 8.73 25.25 2.89
CA ILE A 237 9.79 24.52 2.17
C ILE A 237 9.35 24.17 0.75
N ASP A 238 8.17 23.54 0.62
CA ASP A 238 7.66 23.13 -0.70
C ASP A 238 7.26 24.32 -1.57
N LEU A 239 6.81 25.44 -0.97
CA LEU A 239 6.51 26.67 -1.69
C LEU A 239 7.80 27.31 -2.25
N ILE A 240 8.84 27.44 -1.43
CA ILE A 240 10.14 28.01 -1.84
C ILE A 240 10.75 27.17 -2.96
N ASN A 241 10.80 25.84 -2.78
CA ASN A 241 11.35 24.94 -3.79
C ASN A 241 10.48 24.89 -5.06
N GLY A 242 9.17 25.06 -4.93
CA GLY A 242 8.27 25.20 -6.07
C GLY A 242 8.51 26.48 -6.86
N ILE A 243 8.71 27.62 -6.19
CA ILE A 243 9.08 28.89 -6.83
C ILE A 243 10.44 28.78 -7.51
N HIS A 244 11.44 28.17 -6.84
CA HIS A 244 12.75 27.92 -7.43
C HIS A 244 12.66 27.11 -8.74
N ALA A 245 11.75 26.14 -8.82
CA ALA A 245 11.55 25.35 -10.05
C ALA A 245 11.09 26.20 -11.26
N PHE A 246 10.39 27.33 -11.02
CA PHE A 246 10.02 28.29 -12.06
C PHE A 246 11.07 29.40 -12.25
N PHE A 247 11.68 29.82 -11.17
CA PHE A 247 12.64 30.91 -11.12
C PHE A 247 13.94 30.43 -10.47
N PRO A 248 14.87 29.83 -11.22
CA PRO A 248 16.13 29.26 -10.69
C PRO A 248 17.03 30.26 -9.94
N THR A 249 16.82 31.56 -10.13
CA THR A 249 17.51 32.63 -9.37
C THR A 249 17.00 32.76 -7.92
N PHE A 250 15.80 32.21 -7.62
CA PHE A 250 15.27 32.17 -6.27
C PHE A 250 15.97 31.07 -5.45
N PRO A 251 16.21 31.25 -4.14
CA PRO A 251 16.92 30.26 -3.34
C PRO A 251 16.14 28.94 -3.23
N GLU A 252 16.87 27.81 -3.18
CA GLU A 252 16.33 26.48 -2.92
C GLU A 252 16.70 26.01 -1.52
N ILE A 253 15.79 25.32 -0.84
CA ILE A 253 16.08 24.61 0.41
C ILE A 253 16.45 23.15 0.08
N PRO A 254 17.74 22.75 0.28
CA PRO A 254 18.28 21.48 -0.22
C PRO A 254 17.90 20.29 0.66
N VAL A 255 16.61 19.91 0.71
CA VAL A 255 16.12 18.80 1.55
C VAL A 255 16.45 17.40 1.02
N ARG A 256 16.99 17.26 -0.23
CA ARG A 256 17.24 15.98 -0.91
C ARG A 256 18.54 15.95 -1.72
N LYS A 257 19.59 16.63 -1.28
CA LYS A 257 20.84 16.77 -2.09
C LYS A 257 22.04 15.98 -1.58
N VAL A 258 21.98 15.40 -0.38
CA VAL A 258 23.12 14.72 0.23
C VAL A 258 23.01 13.22 0.04
N ASP A 259 24.07 12.59 -0.45
CA ASP A 259 24.24 11.14 -0.49
C ASP A 259 25.55 10.78 0.22
N LEU A 260 25.45 10.02 1.31
CA LEU A 260 26.64 9.58 2.07
C LEU A 260 27.47 8.56 1.29
N GLY A 261 26.86 7.82 0.37
CA GLY A 261 27.55 6.78 -0.41
C GLY A 261 28.73 7.31 -1.22
N ILE A 262 28.68 8.57 -1.67
CA ILE A 262 29.74 9.19 -2.48
C ILE A 262 31.06 9.40 -1.73
N TYR A 263 31.02 9.43 -0.39
CA TYR A 263 32.21 9.61 0.43
C TYR A 263 32.98 8.30 0.71
N PHE A 264 32.37 7.16 0.39
CA PHE A 264 32.95 5.83 0.61
C PHE A 264 33.39 5.25 -0.75
N THR A 265 34.60 5.62 -1.20
CA THR A 265 35.10 5.26 -2.53
C THR A 265 35.81 3.91 -2.56
N GLU A 266 36.39 3.47 -1.43
CA GLU A 266 37.22 2.29 -1.36
C GLU A 266 36.52 1.08 -0.74
N LYS A 267 36.88 -0.12 -1.21
CA LYS A 267 36.41 -1.38 -0.62
C LYS A 267 36.96 -1.59 0.78
N PRO A 268 36.21 -2.14 1.71
CA PRO A 268 34.86 -2.70 1.54
C PRO A 268 33.73 -1.64 1.66
N TRP A 269 34.06 -0.40 2.08
CA TRP A 269 33.09 0.62 2.45
C TRP A 269 32.26 1.12 1.27
N SER A 270 32.81 1.11 0.05
CA SER A 270 32.07 1.50 -1.16
C SER A 270 30.82 0.62 -1.41
N ALA A 271 30.76 -0.58 -0.82
CA ALA A 271 29.59 -1.47 -0.89
C ALA A 271 28.35 -0.91 -0.15
N ILE A 272 28.49 0.15 0.67
CA ILE A 272 27.34 0.85 1.25
C ILE A 272 26.40 1.37 0.16
N GLY A 273 26.96 1.77 -1.00
CA GLY A 273 26.21 2.29 -2.14
C GLY A 273 25.37 3.52 -1.80
N TRP A 274 24.36 3.78 -2.61
CA TRP A 274 23.49 4.95 -2.45
C TRP A 274 22.84 5.01 -1.07
N THR A 275 23.13 6.06 -0.29
CA THR A 275 22.70 6.25 1.11
C THR A 275 22.32 7.71 1.33
N PRO A 276 21.15 8.15 0.83
CA PRO A 276 20.77 9.56 0.84
C PRO A 276 20.34 10.04 2.22
N VAL A 277 20.66 11.29 2.52
CA VAL A 277 20.21 12.01 3.72
C VAL A 277 19.12 12.99 3.31
N TYR A 278 17.86 12.52 3.35
CA TYR A 278 16.72 13.30 2.90
C TYR A 278 15.78 13.63 4.06
N ILE A 279 15.37 14.91 4.14
CA ILE A 279 14.39 15.37 5.13
C ILE A 279 13.06 15.61 4.42
N LEU A 280 12.20 14.61 4.48
CA LEU A 280 10.85 14.68 3.94
C LEU A 280 9.86 14.97 5.07
N SER A 281 9.21 16.13 5.04
CA SER A 281 8.35 16.60 6.14
C SER A 281 7.21 15.63 6.47
N PHE A 282 6.56 15.03 5.45
CA PHE A 282 5.54 13.99 5.69
C PHE A 282 6.14 12.73 6.33
N GLY A 283 7.37 12.37 5.95
CA GLY A 283 8.10 11.24 6.51
C GLY A 283 8.41 11.45 7.99
N VAL A 284 8.89 12.64 8.36
CA VAL A 284 9.12 13.05 9.76
C VAL A 284 7.80 13.04 10.55
N GLY A 285 6.72 13.59 9.97
CA GLY A 285 5.42 13.65 10.62
C GLY A 285 4.82 12.27 10.88
N LEU A 286 4.80 11.38 9.88
CA LEU A 286 4.29 10.02 10.04
C LEU A 286 5.16 9.19 10.98
N ALA A 287 6.49 9.29 10.90
CA ALA A 287 7.39 8.60 11.81
C ALA A 287 7.20 9.02 13.26
N PHE A 288 6.83 10.27 13.54
CA PHE A 288 6.51 10.73 14.89
C PHE A 288 5.26 10.04 15.47
N LEU A 289 4.31 9.63 14.64
CA LEU A 289 3.13 8.89 15.09
C LEU A 289 3.44 7.43 15.47
N MET A 290 4.50 6.84 14.91
CA MET A 290 4.89 5.46 15.16
C MET A 290 5.39 5.27 16.60
N PRO A 291 5.26 4.08 17.20
CA PRO A 291 5.92 3.75 18.46
C PRO A 291 7.45 3.94 18.38
N LEU A 292 8.06 4.39 19.48
CA LEU A 292 9.49 4.75 19.51
C LEU A 292 10.41 3.57 19.14
N GLU A 293 10.11 2.38 19.66
CA GLU A 293 10.87 1.15 19.39
C GLU A 293 10.81 0.75 17.91
N MET A 294 9.65 0.99 17.26
CA MET A 294 9.44 0.65 15.86
C MET A 294 10.19 1.60 14.94
N SER A 295 10.15 2.90 15.21
CA SER A 295 10.94 3.87 14.45
C SER A 295 12.45 3.66 14.65
N PHE A 296 12.89 3.25 15.85
CA PHE A 296 14.26 2.80 16.10
C PHE A 296 14.64 1.61 15.22
N SER A 297 13.82 0.55 15.23
CA SER A 297 14.09 -0.67 14.48
C SER A 297 14.18 -0.43 12.97
N LEU A 298 13.36 0.48 12.41
CA LEU A 298 13.36 0.78 10.99
C LEU A 298 14.70 1.34 10.52
N TRP A 299 15.22 2.40 11.15
CA TRP A 299 16.49 2.99 10.73
C TRP A 299 17.69 2.11 11.08
N PHE A 300 17.64 1.37 12.21
CA PHE A 300 18.68 0.44 12.60
C PHE A 300 18.83 -0.68 11.55
N PHE A 301 17.73 -1.33 11.17
CA PHE A 301 17.78 -2.41 10.20
C PHE A 301 18.11 -1.92 8.78
N TYR A 302 17.90 -0.66 8.45
CA TYR A 302 18.41 -0.10 7.22
C TYR A 302 19.96 -0.17 7.18
N PHE A 303 20.63 0.22 8.26
CA PHE A 303 22.08 0.10 8.36
C PHE A 303 22.55 -1.35 8.54
N PHE A 304 21.75 -2.22 9.13
CA PHE A 304 22.02 -3.65 9.17
C PHE A 304 22.15 -4.23 7.76
N TRP A 305 21.20 -3.94 6.85
CA TRP A 305 21.26 -4.34 5.45
C TRP A 305 22.46 -3.74 4.71
N LYS A 306 22.83 -2.50 4.99
CA LYS A 306 24.06 -1.89 4.47
C LYS A 306 25.31 -2.59 5.01
N GLY A 307 25.30 -2.95 6.28
CA GLY A 307 26.38 -3.71 6.93
C GLY A 307 26.60 -5.10 6.30
N GLU A 308 25.54 -5.81 5.95
CA GLU A 308 25.66 -7.09 5.22
C GLU A 308 26.36 -6.92 3.87
N ARG A 309 26.07 -5.86 3.14
CA ARG A 309 26.75 -5.55 1.86
C ARG A 309 28.22 -5.24 2.06
N ILE A 310 28.55 -4.44 3.08
CA ILE A 310 29.96 -4.11 3.42
C ILE A 310 30.71 -5.38 3.86
N LEU A 311 30.12 -6.20 4.73
CA LEU A 311 30.68 -7.46 5.17
C LEU A 311 30.90 -8.41 3.99
N GLY A 312 29.93 -8.55 3.11
CA GLY A 312 30.06 -9.34 1.88
C GLY A 312 31.20 -8.87 0.99
N SER A 313 31.38 -7.54 0.87
CA SER A 313 32.51 -6.96 0.14
C SER A 313 33.85 -7.29 0.79
N ALA A 314 33.92 -7.20 2.12
CA ALA A 314 35.15 -7.52 2.88
C ALA A 314 35.52 -9.00 2.78
N MET A 315 34.53 -9.90 2.75
CA MET A 315 34.72 -11.34 2.67
C MET A 315 34.84 -11.89 1.23
N GLY A 316 34.78 -11.02 0.21
CA GLY A 316 34.82 -11.46 -1.18
C GLY A 316 33.55 -12.18 -1.66
N LEU A 317 32.45 -12.17 -0.88
CA LEU A 317 31.17 -12.82 -1.21
C LEU A 317 30.43 -12.16 -2.37
N GLN A 318 30.93 -11.06 -2.91
CA GLN A 318 30.43 -10.44 -4.16
C GLN A 318 30.54 -11.39 -5.37
N ALA A 319 31.38 -12.44 -5.28
CA ALA A 319 31.43 -13.50 -6.28
C ALA A 319 30.15 -14.35 -6.34
N LEU A 320 29.33 -14.36 -5.27
CA LEU A 320 28.02 -15.00 -5.26
C LEU A 320 26.98 -14.06 -5.91
N PRO A 321 26.41 -14.44 -7.07
CA PRO A 321 25.42 -13.63 -7.74
C PRO A 321 24.23 -13.34 -6.83
N GLY A 322 23.96 -12.06 -6.55
CA GLY A 322 22.81 -11.63 -5.75
C GLY A 322 23.05 -11.46 -4.25
N PHE A 323 24.27 -11.76 -3.72
CA PHE A 323 24.56 -11.51 -2.29
C PHE A 323 24.38 -10.01 -1.95
N PRO A 324 23.76 -9.68 -0.80
CA PRO A 324 23.34 -10.50 0.34
C PRO A 324 21.93 -11.14 0.22
N TYR A 325 21.34 -11.21 -0.95
CA TYR A 325 19.98 -11.76 -1.17
C TYR A 325 18.91 -11.01 -0.34
N ASP A 326 19.01 -9.70 -0.23
CA ASP A 326 18.08 -8.84 0.52
C ASP A 326 16.61 -9.06 0.10
N GLY A 327 16.37 -9.28 -1.19
CA GLY A 327 15.04 -9.63 -1.70
C GLY A 327 14.49 -10.94 -1.13
N PRO A 328 15.15 -12.09 -1.33
CA PRO A 328 14.75 -13.37 -0.73
C PRO A 328 14.63 -13.32 0.79
N GLN A 329 15.59 -12.72 1.51
CA GLN A 329 15.48 -12.50 2.95
C GLN A 329 14.21 -11.70 3.32
N GLY A 330 13.90 -10.65 2.56
CA GLY A 330 12.68 -9.86 2.72
C GLY A 330 11.40 -10.68 2.52
N VAL A 331 11.35 -11.56 1.51
CA VAL A 331 10.24 -12.52 1.33
C VAL A 331 10.04 -13.35 2.58
N GLY A 332 11.12 -13.97 3.08
CA GLY A 332 11.11 -14.77 4.31
C GLY A 332 10.61 -13.96 5.51
N ALA A 333 11.07 -12.71 5.64
CA ALA A 333 10.65 -11.83 6.74
C ALA A 333 9.15 -11.52 6.71
N TYR A 334 8.58 -11.13 5.56
CA TYR A 334 7.15 -10.85 5.44
C TYR A 334 6.29 -12.09 5.66
N LEU A 335 6.70 -13.26 5.14
CA LEU A 335 6.05 -14.53 5.43
C LEU A 335 6.12 -14.86 6.93
N GLY A 336 7.27 -14.61 7.57
CA GLY A 336 7.43 -14.77 9.01
C GLY A 336 6.46 -13.88 9.79
N ILE A 337 6.34 -12.59 9.46
CA ILE A 337 5.38 -11.68 10.11
C ILE A 337 3.94 -12.21 9.98
N ALA A 338 3.54 -12.67 8.79
CA ALA A 338 2.21 -13.24 8.59
C ALA A 338 1.99 -14.51 9.42
N CYS A 339 2.91 -15.49 9.33
CA CYS A 339 2.80 -16.77 10.01
C CYS A 339 2.83 -16.61 11.54
N PHE A 340 3.78 -15.83 12.08
CA PHE A 340 3.86 -15.61 13.53
C PHE A 340 2.72 -14.74 14.05
N GLY A 341 2.23 -13.79 13.24
CA GLY A 341 1.01 -13.03 13.53
C GLY A 341 -0.23 -13.91 13.63
N LEU A 342 -0.41 -14.84 12.70
CA LEU A 342 -1.51 -15.83 12.74
C LEU A 342 -1.33 -16.80 13.91
N TYR A 343 -0.11 -17.27 14.15
CA TYR A 343 0.19 -18.15 15.30
C TYR A 343 -0.11 -17.48 16.64
N GLY A 344 0.20 -16.20 16.78
CA GLY A 344 -0.20 -15.42 17.96
C GLY A 344 -1.71 -15.40 18.20
N GLY A 345 -2.49 -15.34 17.11
CA GLY A 345 -3.96 -15.39 17.12
C GLY A 345 -4.58 -16.79 17.19
N ARG A 346 -3.80 -17.88 17.27
CA ARG A 346 -4.30 -19.26 17.14
C ARG A 346 -5.46 -19.64 18.09
N LYS A 347 -5.45 -19.12 19.31
CA LYS A 347 -6.55 -19.34 20.28
C LYS A 347 -7.86 -18.71 19.81
N HIS A 348 -7.78 -17.53 19.20
CA HIS A 348 -8.94 -16.86 18.61
C HIS A 348 -9.51 -17.65 17.44
N PHE A 349 -8.65 -18.07 16.49
CA PHE A 349 -9.08 -18.86 15.34
C PHE A 349 -9.66 -20.20 15.75
N TYR A 350 -9.04 -20.89 16.70
CA TYR A 350 -9.57 -22.14 17.22
C TYR A 350 -10.97 -21.95 17.84
N ALA A 351 -11.15 -20.93 18.68
CA ALA A 351 -12.45 -20.61 19.26
C ALA A 351 -13.48 -20.23 18.18
N MET A 352 -13.08 -19.45 17.17
CA MET A 352 -13.93 -19.09 16.05
C MET A 352 -14.40 -20.33 15.27
N PHE A 353 -13.49 -21.23 14.88
CA PHE A 353 -13.83 -22.45 14.14
C PHE A 353 -14.69 -23.41 14.98
N ARG A 354 -14.35 -23.61 16.24
CA ARG A 354 -15.15 -24.46 17.16
C ARG A 354 -16.58 -23.94 17.28
N ASN A 355 -16.78 -22.64 17.39
CA ASN A 355 -18.09 -22.03 17.51
C ASN A 355 -18.90 -22.02 16.20
N LEU A 356 -18.23 -22.04 15.06
CA LEU A 356 -18.88 -22.11 13.73
C LEU A 356 -19.46 -23.49 13.46
N PHE A 357 -18.73 -24.56 13.86
CA PHE A 357 -19.02 -25.95 13.51
C PHE A 357 -19.46 -26.78 14.71
N GLY A 358 -19.33 -26.28 15.96
CA GLY A 358 -19.65 -26.99 17.19
C GLY A 358 -20.85 -26.44 17.98
N LYS A 359 -21.18 -27.08 19.09
CA LYS A 359 -22.14 -26.56 20.08
C LYS A 359 -21.55 -25.30 20.75
N ARG A 360 -22.38 -24.27 20.95
CA ARG A 360 -22.01 -23.06 21.68
C ARG A 360 -21.44 -23.41 23.05
N ASP A 361 -20.18 -23.12 23.27
CA ASP A 361 -19.55 -23.35 24.57
C ASP A 361 -19.92 -22.21 25.51
N ALA A 362 -20.69 -22.54 26.55
CA ALA A 362 -21.13 -21.59 27.57
C ALA A 362 -19.96 -21.02 28.41
N ASN A 363 -18.79 -21.68 28.37
CA ASN A 363 -17.61 -21.28 29.15
C ASN A 363 -16.71 -20.27 28.42
N LEU A 364 -17.02 -19.89 27.15
CA LEU A 364 -16.27 -18.87 26.42
C LEU A 364 -16.66 -17.47 26.92
N PRO A 365 -15.70 -16.53 26.96
CA PRO A 365 -16.01 -15.13 27.24
C PRO A 365 -17.14 -14.61 26.34
N PRO A 366 -18.03 -13.73 26.84
CA PRO A 366 -19.17 -13.20 26.07
C PRO A 366 -18.79 -12.66 24.72
N GLU A 367 -17.61 -12.04 24.62
CA GLU A 367 -17.01 -11.49 23.40
C GLU A 367 -16.67 -12.55 22.32
N MET A 368 -16.49 -13.81 22.72
CA MET A 368 -16.27 -14.94 21.82
C MET A 368 -17.54 -15.72 21.47
N ARG A 369 -18.66 -15.47 22.16
CA ARG A 369 -19.93 -16.22 21.96
C ARG A 369 -20.69 -15.76 20.72
N ASP A 370 -20.51 -14.49 20.30
CA ASP A 370 -21.21 -13.95 19.13
C ASP A 370 -20.48 -14.30 17.83
N THR A 371 -20.81 -15.47 17.28
CA THR A 371 -20.24 -16.04 16.06
C THR A 371 -21.03 -15.73 14.80
N THR A 372 -22.19 -15.11 14.94
CA THR A 372 -23.08 -14.78 13.81
C THR A 372 -22.36 -13.87 12.80
N ASP A 373 -21.43 -13.06 13.27
CA ASP A 373 -20.65 -12.16 12.43
C ASP A 373 -19.55 -12.84 11.57
N TYR A 374 -19.17 -14.11 11.85
CA TYR A 374 -18.10 -14.78 11.10
C TYR A 374 -18.58 -15.69 9.98
N ARG A 375 -19.85 -16.12 9.99
CA ARG A 375 -20.39 -17.09 9.01
C ARG A 375 -20.37 -16.55 7.60
N TRP A 376 -20.84 -15.33 7.38
CA TRP A 376 -20.91 -14.75 6.06
C TRP A 376 -19.53 -14.34 5.51
N PRO A 377 -18.55 -13.81 6.29
CA PRO A 377 -17.20 -13.59 5.79
C PRO A 377 -16.50 -14.90 5.42
N LEU A 378 -16.71 -15.97 6.19
CA LEU A 378 -16.14 -17.27 5.87
C LEU A 378 -16.76 -17.86 4.60
N ALA A 379 -18.07 -17.78 4.42
CA ALA A 379 -18.74 -18.20 3.19
C ALA A 379 -18.26 -17.35 1.99
N GLY A 380 -18.12 -16.02 2.18
CA GLY A 380 -17.58 -15.12 1.18
C GLY A 380 -16.12 -15.41 0.81
N LEU A 381 -15.30 -15.77 1.80
CA LEU A 381 -13.92 -16.21 1.60
C LEU A 381 -13.85 -17.49 0.76
N ILE A 382 -14.63 -18.52 1.13
CA ILE A 382 -14.65 -19.79 0.41
C ILE A 382 -15.14 -19.59 -1.03
N GLY A 383 -16.25 -18.87 -1.22
CA GLY A 383 -16.81 -18.58 -2.55
C GLY A 383 -15.84 -17.76 -3.41
N GLY A 384 -15.19 -16.75 -2.83
CA GLY A 384 -14.20 -15.95 -3.52
C GLY A 384 -12.96 -16.75 -3.94
N VAL A 385 -12.41 -17.56 -3.05
CA VAL A 385 -11.27 -18.45 -3.36
C VAL A 385 -11.65 -19.44 -4.45
N LEU A 386 -12.84 -20.07 -4.35
CA LEU A 386 -13.32 -20.99 -5.40
C LEU A 386 -13.44 -20.31 -6.76
N PHE A 387 -13.97 -19.08 -6.80
CA PHE A 387 -14.02 -18.29 -8.03
C PHE A 387 -12.62 -18.04 -8.61
N LEU A 388 -11.65 -17.62 -7.78
CA LEU A 388 -10.28 -17.39 -8.23
C LEU A 388 -9.62 -18.66 -8.78
N PHE A 389 -9.93 -19.82 -8.20
CA PHE A 389 -9.48 -21.12 -8.71
C PHE A 389 -10.08 -21.43 -10.09
N ILE A 390 -11.40 -21.28 -10.24
CA ILE A 390 -12.09 -21.53 -11.51
C ILE A 390 -11.56 -20.57 -12.60
N PHE A 391 -11.46 -19.29 -12.28
CA PHE A 391 -10.99 -18.24 -13.18
C PHE A 391 -9.57 -18.52 -13.68
N SER A 392 -8.63 -18.78 -12.76
CA SER A 392 -7.22 -19.03 -13.11
C SER A 392 -7.01 -20.35 -13.82
N SER A 393 -7.82 -21.37 -13.50
CA SER A 393 -7.83 -22.66 -14.23
C SER A 393 -8.34 -22.47 -15.67
N ARG A 394 -9.39 -21.66 -15.87
CA ARG A 394 -9.87 -21.30 -17.22
C ARG A 394 -8.85 -20.49 -18.01
N ALA A 395 -8.03 -19.69 -17.32
CA ALA A 395 -6.92 -18.97 -17.95
C ALA A 395 -5.74 -19.89 -18.32
N GLY A 396 -5.72 -21.16 -17.86
CA GLY A 396 -4.70 -22.16 -18.19
C GLY A 396 -3.65 -22.40 -17.11
N MET A 397 -3.84 -21.89 -15.89
CA MET A 397 -2.92 -22.15 -14.77
C MET A 397 -3.21 -23.52 -14.14
N ALA A 398 -2.18 -24.31 -13.86
CA ALA A 398 -2.30 -25.61 -13.21
C ALA A 398 -2.86 -25.46 -11.78
N ILE A 399 -3.74 -26.38 -11.34
CA ILE A 399 -4.46 -26.31 -10.05
C ILE A 399 -3.52 -26.15 -8.87
N TRP A 400 -2.44 -26.94 -8.80
CA TRP A 400 -1.45 -26.84 -7.73
C TRP A 400 -0.75 -25.46 -7.71
N MET A 401 -0.51 -24.89 -8.89
CA MET A 401 0.11 -23.58 -9.04
C MET A 401 -0.84 -22.47 -8.56
N ILE A 402 -2.14 -22.59 -8.85
CA ILE A 402 -3.18 -21.67 -8.37
C ILE A 402 -3.19 -21.67 -6.83
N ALA A 403 -3.22 -22.87 -6.22
CA ALA A 403 -3.21 -23.02 -4.77
C ALA A 403 -1.97 -22.35 -4.14
N LEU A 404 -0.79 -22.64 -4.67
CA LEU A 404 0.47 -22.09 -4.18
C LEU A 404 0.52 -20.57 -4.36
N TYR A 405 0.13 -20.07 -5.54
CA TYR A 405 0.16 -18.64 -5.86
C TYR A 405 -0.73 -17.83 -4.93
N PHE A 406 -2.01 -18.18 -4.78
CA PHE A 406 -2.92 -17.43 -3.92
C PHE A 406 -2.62 -17.61 -2.43
N ALA A 407 -2.11 -18.78 -2.01
CA ALA A 407 -1.64 -18.96 -0.64
C ALA A 407 -0.52 -17.96 -0.28
N ILE A 408 0.52 -17.88 -1.12
CA ILE A 408 1.62 -16.93 -0.91
C ILE A 408 1.14 -15.48 -1.05
N TYR A 409 0.30 -15.19 -2.05
CA TYR A 409 -0.25 -13.85 -2.28
C TYR A 409 -0.99 -13.32 -1.04
N TYR A 410 -1.90 -14.10 -0.48
CA TYR A 410 -2.66 -13.67 0.70
C TYR A 410 -1.83 -13.69 1.98
N LEU A 411 -0.84 -14.59 2.12
CA LEU A 411 0.10 -14.53 3.24
C LEU A 411 0.94 -13.24 3.20
N LEU A 412 1.46 -12.84 2.04
CA LEU A 412 2.17 -11.58 1.89
C LEU A 412 1.25 -10.38 2.11
N ALA A 413 0.01 -10.45 1.62
CA ALA A 413 -1.01 -9.43 1.85
C ALA A 413 -1.32 -9.26 3.34
N LEU A 414 -1.42 -10.35 4.10
CA LEU A 414 -1.56 -10.34 5.57
C LEU A 414 -0.32 -9.74 6.24
N GLY A 415 0.87 -10.09 5.78
CA GLY A 415 2.14 -9.56 6.29
C GLY A 415 2.21 -8.04 6.16
N ILE A 416 1.96 -7.49 4.96
CA ILE A 416 1.97 -6.04 4.74
C ILE A 416 0.86 -5.31 5.49
N THR A 417 -0.32 -5.93 5.59
CA THR A 417 -1.46 -5.39 6.34
C THR A 417 -1.13 -5.27 7.83
N ARG A 418 -0.49 -6.31 8.41
CA ARG A 418 -0.04 -6.28 9.79
C ARG A 418 1.05 -5.21 10.01
N VAL A 419 2.06 -5.14 9.14
CA VAL A 419 3.11 -4.11 9.19
C VAL A 419 2.50 -2.72 9.24
N ARG A 420 1.53 -2.45 8.36
CA ARG A 420 0.90 -1.14 8.30
C ARG A 420 0.01 -0.83 9.50
N ALA A 421 -0.73 -1.81 10.00
CA ALA A 421 -1.56 -1.66 11.20
C ALA A 421 -0.72 -1.47 12.47
N GLU A 422 0.43 -2.12 12.56
CA GLU A 422 1.29 -2.12 13.74
C GLU A 422 2.26 -0.93 13.76
N VAL A 423 2.91 -0.64 12.64
CA VAL A 423 3.97 0.38 12.52
C VAL A 423 3.48 1.63 11.81
N GLY A 424 2.73 1.49 10.72
CA GLY A 424 2.32 2.58 9.86
C GLY A 424 3.50 3.37 9.28
N PRO A 425 4.47 2.70 8.61
CA PRO A 425 5.63 3.39 8.07
C PRO A 425 5.19 4.42 7.02
N PRO A 426 5.93 5.53 6.83
CA PRO A 426 5.58 6.57 5.86
C PRO A 426 5.40 6.06 4.43
N THR A 427 6.19 5.06 4.06
CA THR A 427 6.00 4.22 2.88
C THR A 427 6.33 2.79 3.24
N HIS A 428 5.73 1.86 2.52
CA HIS A 428 6.05 0.45 2.62
C HIS A 428 6.15 -0.12 1.22
N GLU A 429 7.12 -0.96 1.00
CA GLU A 429 7.31 -1.64 -0.27
C GLU A 429 7.91 -3.01 -0.03
N MET A 430 7.42 -3.98 -0.77
CA MET A 430 7.97 -5.33 -0.82
C MET A 430 8.49 -5.61 -2.24
N PHE A 431 9.44 -4.80 -2.72
CA PHE A 431 9.85 -4.83 -4.13
C PHE A 431 10.20 -6.23 -4.65
N SER A 432 10.96 -6.98 -3.87
CA SER A 432 11.38 -8.33 -4.22
C SER A 432 10.50 -9.42 -3.58
N ALA A 433 9.62 -9.07 -2.61
CA ALA A 433 8.76 -10.01 -1.94
C ALA A 433 7.42 -10.16 -2.68
N ASN A 434 7.35 -11.13 -3.58
CA ASN A 434 6.13 -11.41 -4.35
C ASN A 434 5.97 -12.91 -4.63
N PRO A 435 4.74 -13.40 -4.90
CA PRO A 435 4.45 -14.82 -5.11
C PRO A 435 5.24 -15.42 -6.27
N ARG A 436 5.38 -14.69 -7.37
CA ARG A 436 6.12 -15.14 -8.56
C ARG A 436 7.58 -15.42 -8.22
N GLN A 437 8.25 -14.48 -7.55
CA GLN A 437 9.66 -14.65 -7.19
C GLN A 437 9.85 -15.81 -6.22
N PHE A 438 8.96 -15.90 -5.20
CA PHE A 438 8.96 -17.05 -4.29
C PHE A 438 8.87 -18.39 -5.03
N ILE A 439 7.92 -18.51 -5.97
CA ILE A 439 7.68 -19.75 -6.70
C ILE A 439 8.86 -20.09 -7.61
N LEU A 440 9.39 -19.12 -8.34
CA LEU A 440 10.50 -19.32 -9.27
C LEU A 440 11.80 -19.62 -8.55
N ASP A 441 12.11 -18.97 -7.43
CA ASP A 441 13.31 -19.28 -6.64
C ASP A 441 13.19 -20.66 -5.99
N SER A 442 11.98 -21.05 -5.54
CA SER A 442 11.77 -22.33 -4.83
C SER A 442 11.68 -23.54 -5.76
N LEU A 443 11.07 -23.40 -6.93
CA LEU A 443 10.80 -24.52 -7.83
C LEU A 443 11.63 -24.50 -9.11
N GLY A 444 12.10 -23.31 -9.53
CA GLY A 444 12.64 -23.09 -10.86
C GLY A 444 11.56 -23.04 -11.94
N SER A 445 11.85 -22.46 -13.10
CA SER A 445 10.89 -22.41 -14.21
C SER A 445 10.72 -23.73 -14.95
N ARG A 446 11.71 -24.65 -14.88
CA ARG A 446 11.68 -25.96 -15.55
C ARG A 446 10.52 -26.85 -15.11
N ARG A 447 10.08 -26.74 -13.85
CA ARG A 447 9.01 -27.57 -13.28
C ARG A 447 7.61 -26.99 -13.49
N ILE A 448 7.51 -25.79 -14.07
CA ILE A 448 6.25 -25.08 -14.23
C ILE A 448 5.80 -25.16 -15.70
N PRO A 449 4.55 -25.59 -15.98
CA PRO A 449 4.02 -25.63 -17.35
C PRO A 449 4.08 -24.26 -18.04
N PRO A 450 4.41 -24.19 -19.35
CA PRO A 450 4.47 -22.92 -20.10
C PRO A 450 3.19 -22.09 -20.02
N GLN A 451 2.02 -22.71 -20.02
CA GLN A 451 0.73 -22.04 -19.83
C GLN A 451 0.66 -21.34 -18.48
N SER A 452 1.09 -22.00 -17.38
CA SER A 452 1.09 -21.42 -16.05
C SER A 452 2.07 -20.25 -15.93
N LEU A 453 3.26 -20.34 -16.57
CA LEU A 453 4.22 -19.23 -16.65
C LEU A 453 3.64 -18.03 -17.41
N THR A 454 2.87 -18.28 -18.47
CA THR A 454 2.20 -17.23 -19.26
C THR A 454 1.14 -16.51 -18.42
N VAL A 455 0.27 -17.24 -17.72
CA VAL A 455 -0.74 -16.64 -16.81
C VAL A 455 -0.05 -15.89 -15.65
N LEU A 456 1.06 -16.42 -15.12
CA LEU A 456 1.86 -15.75 -14.09
C LEU A 456 2.43 -14.40 -14.58
N SER A 457 2.73 -14.30 -15.88
CA SER A 457 3.15 -13.05 -16.52
C SER A 457 1.99 -12.09 -16.75
N LEU A 458 0.78 -12.57 -17.05
CA LEU A 458 -0.44 -11.74 -17.01
C LEU A 458 -0.75 -11.19 -15.61
N TYR A 459 -0.45 -11.96 -14.57
CA TYR A 459 -0.57 -11.54 -13.17
C TYR A 459 0.58 -10.65 -12.69
N PHE A 460 1.34 -10.07 -13.61
CA PHE A 460 2.50 -9.23 -13.31
C PHE A 460 2.18 -8.08 -12.34
N ALA A 461 1.01 -7.46 -12.47
CA ALA A 461 0.56 -6.38 -11.59
C ALA A 461 0.50 -6.80 -10.11
N PHE A 462 0.14 -8.06 -9.83
CA PHE A 462 0.02 -8.59 -8.47
C PHE A 462 1.35 -9.14 -7.92
N ASN A 463 2.42 -9.10 -8.72
CA ASN A 463 3.77 -9.53 -8.38
C ASN A 463 4.74 -8.33 -8.30
N ARG A 464 4.24 -7.17 -7.86
CA ARG A 464 5.05 -5.97 -7.67
C ARG A 464 5.12 -5.56 -6.19
N GLY A 465 5.65 -4.38 -5.93
CA GLY A 465 6.07 -3.90 -4.62
C GLY A 465 5.01 -3.70 -3.54
N TYR A 466 3.72 -3.87 -3.84
CA TYR A 466 2.60 -3.74 -2.87
C TYR A 466 2.49 -2.37 -2.19
N ARG A 467 3.02 -1.30 -2.76
CA ARG A 467 3.00 0.06 -2.19
C ARG A 467 1.59 0.55 -1.89
N ALA A 468 0.67 0.29 -2.81
CA ALA A 468 -0.73 0.68 -2.73
C ALA A 468 -1.65 -0.54 -2.59
N HIS A 469 -1.21 -1.58 -1.85
CA HIS A 469 -2.01 -2.80 -1.70
C HIS A 469 -3.36 -2.49 -1.03
N PRO A 470 -4.50 -3.00 -1.55
CA PRO A 470 -5.83 -2.66 -1.03
C PRO A 470 -6.09 -3.13 0.40
N MET A 471 -5.60 -4.31 0.79
CA MET A 471 -5.94 -4.96 2.06
C MET A 471 -5.61 -4.12 3.30
N PRO A 472 -4.46 -3.42 3.44
CA PRO A 472 -4.24 -2.53 4.57
C PRO A 472 -5.28 -1.43 4.71
N HIS A 473 -5.76 -0.87 3.58
CA HIS A 473 -6.79 0.19 3.59
C HIS A 473 -8.14 -0.34 4.05
N THR A 474 -8.48 -1.62 3.74
CA THR A 474 -9.72 -2.24 4.22
C THR A 474 -9.69 -2.51 5.72
N LEU A 475 -8.54 -2.93 6.27
CA LEU A 475 -8.39 -3.10 7.72
C LEU A 475 -8.44 -1.76 8.47
N GLU A 476 -7.80 -0.72 7.94
CA GLU A 476 -7.88 0.65 8.48
C GLU A 476 -9.32 1.19 8.48
N ALA A 477 -10.10 0.88 7.44
CA ALA A 477 -11.53 1.22 7.40
C ALA A 477 -12.30 0.58 8.57
N PHE A 478 -11.99 -0.66 8.96
CA PHE A 478 -12.59 -1.29 10.13
C PHE A 478 -12.14 -0.68 11.46
N LYS A 479 -10.90 -0.16 11.52
CA LYS A 479 -10.47 0.64 12.68
C LYS A 479 -11.23 1.96 12.77
N LEU A 480 -11.48 2.63 11.66
CA LEU A 480 -12.31 3.83 11.62
C LEU A 480 -13.77 3.55 12.02
N VAL A 481 -14.30 2.37 11.66
CA VAL A 481 -15.62 1.91 12.08
C VAL A 481 -15.72 1.84 13.59
N GLU A 482 -14.69 1.29 14.27
CA GLU A 482 -14.64 1.20 15.73
C GLU A 482 -14.58 2.60 16.38
N VAL A 483 -13.69 3.46 15.88
CA VAL A 483 -13.47 4.80 16.46
C VAL A 483 -14.69 5.72 16.30
N ALA A 484 -15.41 5.63 15.18
CA ALA A 484 -16.56 6.47 14.88
C ALA A 484 -17.92 5.79 15.16
N ASP A 485 -17.93 4.66 15.87
CA ASP A 485 -19.10 3.85 16.23
C ASP A 485 -20.04 3.59 15.03
N MET A 486 -19.46 3.10 13.93
CA MET A 486 -20.17 2.82 12.69
C MET A 486 -20.52 1.33 12.57
N ARG A 487 -21.44 0.99 11.67
CA ARG A 487 -21.80 -0.41 11.38
C ARG A 487 -20.87 -1.03 10.35
N ALA A 488 -20.12 -2.07 10.74
CA ALA A 488 -19.15 -2.76 9.87
C ALA A 488 -19.79 -3.30 8.56
N ARG A 489 -20.99 -3.86 8.61
CA ARG A 489 -21.70 -4.36 7.41
C ARG A 489 -21.96 -3.26 6.36
N ARG A 490 -22.32 -2.04 6.81
CA ARG A 490 -22.49 -0.90 5.90
C ARG A 490 -21.16 -0.43 5.33
N MET A 491 -20.08 -0.48 6.12
CA MET A 491 -18.73 -0.16 5.64
C MET A 491 -18.26 -1.15 4.58
N VAL A 492 -18.60 -2.44 4.69
CA VAL A 492 -18.32 -3.42 3.63
C VAL A 492 -19.02 -3.05 2.32
N VAL A 493 -20.27 -2.58 2.37
CA VAL A 493 -20.97 -2.09 1.17
C VAL A 493 -20.24 -0.87 0.59
N ALA A 494 -19.84 0.10 1.43
CA ALA A 494 -19.09 1.27 0.99
C ALA A 494 -17.74 0.90 0.35
N LEU A 495 -17.01 -0.05 0.95
CA LEU A 495 -15.76 -0.58 0.42
C LEU A 495 -15.98 -1.25 -0.94
N MET A 496 -16.99 -2.13 -1.07
CA MET A 496 -17.27 -2.80 -2.35
C MET A 496 -17.72 -1.83 -3.45
N CYS A 497 -18.48 -0.79 -3.12
CA CYS A 497 -18.77 0.31 -4.04
C CYS A 497 -17.47 1.03 -4.46
N GLY A 498 -16.59 1.34 -3.50
CA GLY A 498 -15.28 1.94 -3.77
C GLY A 498 -14.39 1.07 -4.65
N VAL A 499 -14.42 -0.25 -4.45
CA VAL A 499 -13.71 -1.25 -5.27
C VAL A 499 -14.25 -1.27 -6.69
N PHE A 500 -15.54 -1.54 -6.85
CA PHE A 500 -16.16 -1.71 -8.17
C PHE A 500 -16.06 -0.45 -9.03
N PHE A 501 -16.50 0.69 -8.51
CA PHE A 501 -16.40 1.95 -9.22
C PHE A 501 -14.96 2.45 -9.36
N GLY A 502 -14.08 2.14 -8.39
CA GLY A 502 -12.65 2.42 -8.47
C GLY A 502 -11.96 1.69 -9.62
N ILE A 503 -12.27 0.42 -9.84
CA ILE A 503 -11.72 -0.37 -10.96
C ILE A 503 -12.21 0.21 -12.30
N LEU A 504 -13.52 0.43 -12.46
CA LEU A 504 -14.08 0.98 -13.68
C LEU A 504 -13.55 2.38 -14.02
N ALA A 505 -13.50 3.26 -13.01
CA ALA A 505 -12.93 4.60 -13.19
C ALA A 505 -11.42 4.56 -13.48
N SER A 506 -10.70 3.57 -12.98
CA SER A 506 -9.28 3.41 -13.28
C SER A 506 -9.04 2.96 -14.73
N PHE A 507 -9.82 2.00 -15.24
CA PHE A 507 -9.80 1.66 -16.66
C PHE A 507 -10.15 2.86 -17.52
N TRP A 508 -11.27 3.53 -17.21
CA TRP A 508 -11.68 4.73 -17.94
C TRP A 508 -10.58 5.80 -17.98
N ALA A 509 -10.02 6.15 -16.83
CA ALA A 509 -9.01 7.19 -16.74
C ALA A 509 -7.72 6.79 -17.48
N TYR A 510 -7.24 5.55 -17.28
CA TYR A 510 -6.04 5.05 -17.94
C TYR A 510 -6.20 5.05 -19.47
N LEU A 511 -7.28 4.48 -19.98
CA LEU A 511 -7.57 4.39 -21.41
C LEU A 511 -7.75 5.77 -22.03
N THR A 512 -8.53 6.66 -21.39
CA THR A 512 -8.74 8.03 -21.88
C THR A 512 -7.41 8.79 -22.00
N VAL A 513 -6.53 8.68 -21.01
CA VAL A 513 -5.23 9.35 -21.06
C VAL A 513 -4.32 8.69 -22.10
N SER A 514 -4.27 7.35 -22.17
CA SER A 514 -3.40 6.63 -23.10
C SER A 514 -3.77 6.87 -24.56
N TYR A 515 -5.05 6.82 -24.93
CA TYR A 515 -5.46 7.15 -26.31
C TYR A 515 -5.18 8.61 -26.69
N LYS A 516 -5.16 9.51 -25.71
CA LYS A 516 -4.83 10.93 -25.97
C LYS A 516 -3.31 11.21 -26.08
N THR A 517 -2.47 10.51 -25.31
CA THR A 517 -1.04 10.86 -25.14
C THR A 517 -0.07 9.72 -25.45
N GLY A 518 -0.56 8.58 -25.85
CA GLY A 518 0.21 7.35 -25.96
C GLY A 518 0.37 6.61 -24.62
N ALA A 519 0.26 5.29 -24.64
CA ALA A 519 0.43 4.46 -23.47
C ALA A 519 1.90 4.37 -23.05
N ASN A 520 2.14 4.32 -21.73
CA ASN A 520 3.47 4.20 -21.19
C ASN A 520 4.04 2.78 -21.35
N GLN A 521 5.18 2.69 -22.02
CA GLN A 521 5.81 1.42 -22.39
C GLN A 521 6.75 0.84 -21.33
N TRP A 522 7.22 1.67 -20.38
CA TRP A 522 8.39 1.34 -19.56
C TRP A 522 8.20 0.20 -18.56
N VAL A 523 7.03 0.13 -17.93
CA VAL A 523 6.84 -0.75 -16.76
C VAL A 523 6.66 -2.22 -17.13
N VAL A 524 6.17 -2.53 -18.31
CA VAL A 524 5.55 -3.83 -18.62
C VAL A 524 6.40 -4.73 -19.51
N LYS A 525 7.34 -4.18 -20.26
CA LYS A 525 8.29 -4.97 -21.07
C LYS A 525 9.00 -6.05 -20.25
N GLY A 526 9.26 -5.78 -18.95
CA GLY A 526 9.91 -6.72 -18.04
C GLY A 526 9.15 -8.04 -17.85
N GLY A 527 7.81 -8.02 -17.81
CA GLY A 527 7.01 -9.22 -17.54
C GLY A 527 7.13 -10.30 -18.61
N TYR A 528 6.96 -9.92 -19.89
CA TYR A 528 7.05 -10.86 -21.01
C TYR A 528 8.48 -11.18 -21.43
N ASN A 529 9.44 -10.26 -21.22
CA ASN A 529 10.86 -10.57 -21.40
C ASN A 529 11.33 -11.65 -20.40
N MET A 530 10.87 -11.59 -19.14
CA MET A 530 11.12 -12.64 -18.17
C MET A 530 10.49 -13.97 -18.60
N LEU A 531 9.24 -13.94 -19.11
CA LEU A 531 8.58 -15.13 -19.64
C LEU A 531 9.39 -15.77 -20.76
N ARG A 532 9.86 -14.97 -21.73
CA ARG A 532 10.75 -15.44 -22.79
C ARG A 532 11.99 -16.12 -22.20
N SER A 533 12.64 -15.47 -21.24
CA SER A 533 13.83 -16.03 -20.58
C SER A 533 13.55 -17.38 -19.90
N TRP A 534 12.42 -17.52 -19.21
CA TRP A 534 12.05 -18.78 -18.54
C TRP A 534 11.71 -19.90 -19.53
N LEU A 535 11.17 -19.59 -20.70
CA LEU A 535 10.82 -20.56 -21.72
C LEU A 535 12.06 -21.03 -22.50
N TYR A 536 13.01 -20.12 -22.80
CA TYR A 536 14.25 -20.45 -23.51
C TYR A 536 15.32 -21.06 -22.59
N TYR A 537 15.44 -20.53 -21.39
CA TYR A 537 16.47 -20.92 -20.42
C TYR A 537 15.80 -21.37 -19.11
N PRO A 538 15.17 -22.55 -19.10
CA PRO A 538 14.50 -23.06 -17.91
C PRO A 538 15.47 -23.20 -16.74
N THR A 539 15.14 -22.55 -15.62
CA THR A 539 15.95 -22.55 -14.41
C THR A 539 15.58 -23.68 -13.46
N GLU A 540 16.56 -24.14 -12.70
CA GLU A 540 16.38 -25.00 -11.54
C GLU A 540 16.09 -24.18 -10.28
N THR A 541 15.85 -24.84 -9.15
CA THR A 541 15.70 -24.20 -7.83
C THR A 541 16.92 -23.36 -7.49
N ASN A 542 16.71 -22.10 -7.12
CA ASN A 542 17.76 -21.20 -6.66
C ASN A 542 18.08 -21.46 -5.19
N ILE A 543 18.95 -22.47 -4.92
CA ILE A 543 19.27 -22.89 -3.55
C ILE A 543 19.77 -21.73 -2.68
N PRO A 544 20.68 -20.84 -3.12
CA PRO A 544 21.08 -19.68 -2.32
C PRO A 544 19.91 -18.79 -1.95
N ALA A 545 19.03 -18.45 -2.89
CA ALA A 545 17.87 -17.60 -2.62
C ALA A 545 16.92 -18.26 -1.59
N VAL A 546 16.65 -19.57 -1.72
CA VAL A 546 15.81 -20.32 -0.77
C VAL A 546 16.46 -20.36 0.62
N THR A 547 17.77 -20.53 0.69
CA THR A 547 18.52 -20.52 1.96
C THR A 547 18.39 -19.16 2.66
N PHE A 548 18.64 -18.07 1.94
CA PHE A 548 18.51 -16.72 2.50
C PHE A 548 17.06 -16.35 2.83
N MET A 549 16.08 -16.84 2.07
CA MET A 549 14.65 -16.71 2.40
C MET A 549 14.34 -17.42 3.73
N SER A 550 14.87 -18.61 3.93
CA SER A 550 14.73 -19.36 5.18
C SER A 550 15.40 -18.65 6.35
N ILE A 551 16.60 -18.07 6.14
CA ILE A 551 17.27 -17.22 7.13
C ILE A 551 16.40 -16.04 7.51
N GLY A 552 15.84 -15.30 6.54
CA GLY A 552 14.95 -14.17 6.81
C GLY A 552 13.71 -14.56 7.61
N PHE A 553 13.10 -15.71 7.30
CA PHE A 553 11.96 -16.25 8.04
C PHE A 553 12.34 -16.60 9.49
N LEU A 554 13.42 -17.34 9.69
CA LEU A 554 13.89 -17.78 11.02
C LEU A 554 14.35 -16.58 11.86
N PHE A 555 15.06 -15.62 11.26
CA PHE A 555 15.50 -14.42 11.95
C PHE A 555 14.30 -13.58 12.41
N THR A 556 13.27 -13.43 11.60
CA THR A 556 12.01 -12.80 11.98
C THR A 556 11.34 -13.53 13.15
N GLY A 557 11.35 -14.87 13.14
CA GLY A 557 10.87 -15.70 14.24
C GLY A 557 11.69 -15.50 15.53
N LEU A 558 13.02 -15.41 15.41
CA LEU A 558 13.92 -15.12 16.53
C LEU A 558 13.60 -13.73 17.13
N LEU A 559 13.47 -12.70 16.32
CA LEU A 559 13.11 -11.36 16.79
C LEU A 559 11.76 -11.34 17.50
N TRP A 560 10.76 -12.05 16.92
CA TRP A 560 9.44 -12.20 17.53
C TRP A 560 9.50 -12.92 18.87
N TRP A 561 10.27 -14.02 18.98
CA TRP A 561 10.47 -14.79 20.20
C TRP A 561 11.19 -13.96 21.28
N LEU A 562 12.26 -13.24 20.93
CA LEU A 562 12.99 -12.37 21.82
C LEU A 562 12.09 -11.27 22.42
N ARG A 563 11.23 -10.65 21.61
CA ARG A 563 10.25 -9.66 22.10
C ARG A 563 9.22 -10.23 23.06
N THR A 564 8.78 -11.47 22.81
CA THR A 564 7.83 -12.12 23.74
C THR A 564 8.47 -12.51 25.06
N ARG A 565 9.77 -12.79 25.04
CA ARG A 565 10.53 -13.20 26.24
C ARG A 565 11.11 -12.03 27.03
N PHE A 566 11.56 -11.00 26.34
CA PHE A 566 12.23 -9.84 26.92
C PHE A 566 11.47 -8.55 26.60
N PRO A 567 10.69 -7.99 27.55
CA PRO A 567 9.87 -6.80 27.30
C PRO A 567 10.67 -5.54 26.90
N MET A 568 11.94 -5.45 27.25
CA MET A 568 12.82 -4.33 26.92
C MET A 568 13.63 -4.54 25.63
N PHE A 569 13.38 -5.64 24.89
CA PHE A 569 14.11 -5.91 23.65
C PHE A 569 13.73 -4.88 22.59
N PRO A 570 14.71 -4.08 22.07
CA PRO A 570 14.40 -2.89 21.29
C PRO A 570 14.07 -3.17 19.81
N PHE A 571 14.44 -4.35 19.30
CA PHE A 571 14.29 -4.67 17.89
C PHE A 571 12.94 -5.27 17.57
N HIS A 572 12.30 -4.73 16.55
CA HIS A 572 10.99 -5.19 16.09
C HIS A 572 11.13 -5.93 14.74
N PRO A 573 10.51 -7.10 14.55
CA PRO A 573 10.64 -7.88 13.31
C PRO A 573 10.14 -7.12 12.07
N THR A 574 9.13 -6.26 12.22
CA THR A 574 8.64 -5.42 11.12
C THR A 574 9.68 -4.41 10.62
N GLY A 575 10.59 -3.95 11.50
CA GLY A 575 11.70 -3.08 11.10
C GLY A 575 12.65 -3.78 10.14
N TYR A 576 12.99 -5.04 10.41
CA TYR A 576 13.81 -5.87 9.54
C TYR A 576 13.16 -6.08 8.17
N ALA A 577 11.87 -6.44 8.15
CA ALA A 577 11.14 -6.68 6.91
C ALA A 577 11.01 -5.42 6.05
N VAL A 578 10.57 -4.28 6.62
CA VAL A 578 10.38 -3.02 5.86
C VAL A 578 11.71 -2.48 5.34
N ALA A 579 12.77 -2.53 6.13
CA ALA A 579 14.08 -2.04 5.74
C ALA A 579 14.77 -2.90 4.67
N SER A 580 14.31 -4.14 4.40
CA SER A 580 14.84 -5.00 3.32
C SER A 580 14.66 -4.35 1.94
N SER A 581 13.62 -3.53 1.74
CA SER A 581 13.47 -2.69 0.55
C SER A 581 14.37 -1.45 0.61
N THR A 582 15.69 -1.68 0.60
CA THR A 582 16.71 -0.64 0.82
C THR A 582 16.61 0.55 -0.14
N LEU A 583 16.12 0.33 -1.37
CA LEU A 583 15.94 1.39 -2.35
C LEU A 583 14.81 2.34 -1.93
N THR A 584 13.64 1.82 -1.58
CA THR A 584 12.49 2.64 -1.21
C THR A 584 12.64 3.23 0.19
N PHE A 585 13.07 2.43 1.16
CA PHE A 585 13.29 2.92 2.51
C PHE A 585 14.51 3.86 2.59
N GLY A 586 15.44 3.77 1.64
CA GLY A 586 16.55 4.70 1.47
C GLY A 586 16.11 6.17 1.40
N TRP A 587 14.97 6.47 0.77
CA TRP A 587 14.41 7.83 0.72
C TRP A 587 13.95 8.36 2.09
N LEU A 588 13.70 7.49 3.06
CA LEU A 588 12.99 7.83 4.31
C LEU A 588 13.77 7.53 5.58
N TRP A 589 14.82 6.73 5.51
CA TRP A 589 15.54 6.30 6.70
C TRP A 589 15.98 7.49 7.58
N PHE A 590 16.48 8.57 6.95
CA PHE A 590 16.94 9.74 7.70
C PHE A 590 15.79 10.53 8.31
N SER A 591 14.67 10.68 7.58
CA SER A 591 13.44 11.30 8.12
C SER A 591 12.91 10.53 9.35
N VAL A 592 12.97 9.18 9.30
CA VAL A 592 12.57 8.31 10.41
C VAL A 592 13.56 8.43 11.58
N PHE A 593 14.86 8.40 11.31
CA PHE A 593 15.91 8.60 12.32
C PHE A 593 15.78 9.97 13.02
N PHE A 594 15.62 11.03 12.24
CA PHE A 594 15.46 12.39 12.75
C PHE A 594 14.22 12.52 13.65
N SER A 595 13.09 11.98 13.19
CA SER A 595 11.83 11.95 13.95
C SER A 595 11.95 11.12 15.22
N TRP A 596 12.63 9.96 15.15
CA TRP A 596 12.93 9.12 16.32
C TRP A 596 13.74 9.88 17.38
N GLY A 597 14.80 10.58 16.95
CA GLY A 597 15.65 11.36 17.85
C GLY A 597 14.87 12.46 18.57
N ILE A 598 14.09 13.25 17.83
CA ILE A 598 13.22 14.29 18.42
C ILE A 598 12.23 13.67 19.41
N LYS A 599 11.54 12.59 19.01
CA LYS A 599 10.56 11.93 19.87
C LYS A 599 11.20 11.35 21.13
N TYR A 600 12.39 10.75 21.02
CA TYR A 600 13.15 10.25 22.16
C TYR A 600 13.46 11.36 23.16
N LEU A 601 13.97 12.51 22.69
CA LEU A 601 14.26 13.67 23.55
C LEU A 601 12.99 14.22 24.20
N ILE A 602 11.91 14.36 23.46
CA ILE A 602 10.62 14.85 23.98
C ILE A 602 10.11 13.92 25.10
N LEU A 603 10.13 12.60 24.87
CA LEU A 603 9.64 11.64 25.86
C LEU A 603 10.55 11.56 27.10
N ARG A 604 11.86 11.68 26.91
CA ARG A 604 12.85 11.62 28.00
C ARG A 604 12.79 12.84 28.90
N PHE A 605 12.68 14.04 28.33
CA PHE A 605 12.77 15.29 29.10
C PHE A 605 11.41 15.94 29.38
N GLY A 606 10.44 15.80 28.49
CA GLY A 606 9.12 16.41 28.60
C GLY A 606 7.99 15.44 28.89
N GLY A 607 8.25 14.14 28.82
CA GLY A 607 7.27 13.10 29.05
C GLY A 607 6.08 13.11 28.09
N ILE A 608 5.04 12.36 28.44
CA ILE A 608 3.83 12.17 27.60
C ILE A 608 3.05 13.48 27.42
N ARG A 609 3.11 14.41 28.39
CA ARG A 609 2.41 15.71 28.29
C ARG A 609 2.98 16.55 27.15
N LEU A 610 4.29 16.66 27.07
CA LEU A 610 4.95 17.41 25.99
C LEU A 610 4.71 16.74 24.63
N TYR A 611 4.75 15.39 24.57
CA TYR A 611 4.41 14.64 23.38
C TYR A 611 3.02 15.01 22.83
N HIS A 612 1.98 15.00 23.66
CA HIS A 612 0.63 15.39 23.23
C HIS A 612 0.52 16.85 22.81
N ARG A 613 1.28 17.75 23.46
CA ARG A 613 1.29 19.18 23.13
C ARG A 613 1.91 19.46 21.76
N VAL A 614 2.98 18.74 21.38
CA VAL A 614 3.71 18.97 20.13
C VAL A 614 3.17 18.13 18.97
N LEU A 615 2.39 17.09 19.23
CA LEU A 615 1.82 16.21 18.21
C LEU A 615 1.13 16.95 17.07
N PRO A 616 0.31 18.00 17.29
CA PRO A 616 -0.31 18.75 16.21
C PRO A 616 0.69 19.40 15.24
N LEU A 617 1.91 19.75 15.71
CA LEU A 617 2.97 20.26 14.82
C LEU A 617 3.37 19.21 13.78
N PHE A 618 3.54 17.95 14.18
CA PHE A 618 3.89 16.86 13.26
C PHE A 618 2.75 16.51 12.30
N LEU A 619 1.49 16.60 12.74
CA LEU A 619 0.34 16.52 11.85
C LEU A 619 0.32 17.70 10.85
N GLY A 620 0.74 18.88 11.29
CA GLY A 620 0.93 20.05 10.45
C GLY A 620 2.01 19.87 9.38
N LEU A 621 3.13 19.23 9.72
CA LEU A 621 4.18 18.87 8.73
C LEU A 621 3.63 18.00 7.61
N ILE A 622 2.80 17.01 7.93
CA ILE A 622 2.15 16.15 6.92
C ILE A 622 1.22 16.98 6.04
N LEU A 623 0.32 17.76 6.66
CA LEU A 623 -0.67 18.54 5.93
C LEU A 623 -0.02 19.62 5.06
N GLY A 624 0.99 20.33 5.56
CA GLY A 624 1.70 21.38 4.83
C GLY A 624 2.34 20.84 3.55
N GLN A 625 3.06 19.73 3.65
CA GLN A 625 3.68 19.10 2.48
C GLN A 625 2.64 18.54 1.49
N PHE A 626 1.58 17.89 2.00
CA PHE A 626 0.56 17.29 1.12
C PHE A 626 -0.28 18.35 0.40
N VAL A 627 -0.65 19.44 1.09
CA VAL A 627 -1.47 20.49 0.49
C VAL A 627 -0.65 21.32 -0.50
N VAL A 628 0.51 21.83 -0.09
CA VAL A 628 1.34 22.68 -0.97
C VAL A 628 1.98 21.87 -2.09
N GLY A 629 2.56 20.71 -1.75
CA GLY A 629 3.15 19.81 -2.74
C GLY A 629 2.10 19.25 -3.71
N GLY A 630 0.90 18.90 -3.21
CA GLY A 630 -0.23 18.47 -4.05
C GLY A 630 -0.73 19.57 -4.98
N THR A 631 -0.69 20.84 -4.53
CA THR A 631 -1.04 22.02 -5.37
C THR A 631 -0.06 22.15 -6.54
N TRP A 632 1.24 21.96 -6.34
CA TRP A 632 2.21 21.95 -7.43
C TRP A 632 1.94 20.84 -8.45
N VAL A 633 1.56 19.65 -7.99
CA VAL A 633 1.18 18.54 -8.89
C VAL A 633 -0.07 18.91 -9.69
N LEU A 634 -1.07 19.56 -9.07
CA LEU A 634 -2.27 20.01 -9.75
C LEU A 634 -1.96 21.12 -10.78
N ILE A 635 -1.10 22.07 -10.45
CA ILE A 635 -0.60 23.10 -11.37
C ILE A 635 0.04 22.44 -12.59
N ARG A 636 0.91 21.45 -12.40
CA ARG A 636 1.52 20.71 -13.50
C ARG A 636 0.48 20.02 -14.39
N LEU A 637 -0.54 19.42 -13.78
CA LEU A 637 -1.57 18.70 -14.51
C LEU A 637 -2.42 19.63 -15.40
N ILE A 638 -2.73 20.83 -14.91
CA ILE A 638 -3.57 21.82 -15.61
C ILE A 638 -2.78 22.54 -16.70
N TRP A 639 -1.59 23.06 -16.38
CA TRP A 639 -0.83 23.93 -17.28
C TRP A 639 0.31 23.21 -18.04
N GLY A 640 0.62 21.95 -17.70
CA GLY A 640 1.67 21.18 -18.39
C GLY A 640 3.10 21.63 -18.09
N VAL A 641 3.30 22.52 -17.13
CA VAL A 641 4.61 23.09 -16.79
C VAL A 641 5.42 22.18 -15.87
N SER A 642 6.75 22.25 -15.95
CA SER A 642 7.61 21.53 -15.02
C SER A 642 7.56 22.18 -13.64
N VAL A 643 7.28 21.40 -12.61
CA VAL A 643 7.14 21.87 -11.24
C VAL A 643 7.97 21.03 -10.26
N TYR A 644 8.13 21.55 -9.06
CA TYR A 644 8.73 20.81 -7.95
C TYR A 644 7.95 19.54 -7.61
N SER A 645 8.69 18.45 -7.40
CA SER A 645 8.13 17.17 -6.94
C SER A 645 8.73 16.83 -5.58
N PHE A 646 7.91 16.82 -4.52
CA PHE A 646 8.42 16.63 -3.16
C PHE A 646 8.81 15.17 -2.86
N TYR A 647 8.27 14.20 -3.61
CA TYR A 647 8.60 12.78 -3.49
C TYR A 647 8.46 12.10 -4.87
N ARG A 648 9.43 11.25 -5.24
CA ARG A 648 9.48 10.59 -6.55
C ARG A 648 9.52 9.08 -6.40
#